data_dbac3f2dd53c07b05902426a12ae5ea6
#
_entry.id   dbac3f2dd53c07b05902426a12ae5ea6
#
_cell.length_a   1.000
_cell.length_b   1.000
_cell.length_c   1.000
_cell.angle_alpha   90.00
_cell.angle_beta   90.00
_cell.angle_gamma   90.00
#
_symmetry.space_group_name_H-M   'P 1'
#
loop_
_entity.id
_entity.type
_entity.pdbx_description
1 polymer ?
#
loop_
_entity_poly.entity_id
_entity_poly.type
_entity_poly.pdbx_seq_one_letter_code
_entity_poly.pdbx_strand_id
1 'polypeptide(L)'
;MKKINLSAYHPILDIQDHIVFANNGNVVLGYQVDNPEIYSLAEKDFEDIHGSWFQAFKSLPIATVIHKQDIYQKAEYLAEELPNKSFLQRATHDYFKGREFIKHSSYLFFILPHNKALNAPKFTNPFRKVEKGIHKQMDHNVQEFIASVNDAVSFVNNSRKVSLIPLGIDKVLSLTNAYFNGFNEGFDTDILLKKANIEIGDHHFDVLAINSELCYGDVVQSSKTNDKFTSDDFVFHQGFIDGLGLNLNENHIVNQIIYLDDKHKWRKLLDKKIEELKKSSNFGTQNKVILKKIEDIVTKINEDDSSRIIRGHLNIIFWDKDEAQLERIASKIKTEFKELDIVPYYPKGEERKQYFLNSYCCFTSNFSNEDLYVTDLKHALCLYINNTNYQSDATGVIFNDRQHNIPVLKDVWDEKKKRIKARNFAIFAPTGEGKSFLANNILRQYFEQNVRLVIIDLGGSYSKFAKLYPDDHIILRYEQGKNLGINPFYISDVNDLTPERLEDLAIFLLELLASGKATTKAEEVAVKKVLRYYYLQNVGGTHSLENLYQFVDTKKDTFLEELHIQEQHFNIYDFLHILSEYVDDGLYSFLFNVSEDQTYKIEDKRLIVFELDEVKDNKEILSVMLKLIKSAIQRTIWRNKAERGIILFDEFAKQLKFGNVLESVEFYYQAIRKQNGAIGIILQSINQLPNNSTSASILENTQVIYSLRNEKGYAELKNRLNLTSHDLNQLKSIRNNLTGTRKYTEMFIKIGKESNIFRLEVPPEVFAAYLTDGKENEDIMKHFEEYQNMEKAIKIFINS
;
A
#
# COMPACT_ATOMS: atom_id res chain seq x y z
N MET A 1 47.12 21.83 -28.70
CA MET A 1 45.97 20.90 -28.49
C MET A 1 44.68 21.55 -29.00
N LYS A 2 43.97 20.92 -29.89
CA LYS A 2 42.59 21.39 -30.28
C LYS A 2 41.69 21.17 -29.09
N LYS A 3 41.05 22.22 -28.57
CA LYS A 3 39.99 22.08 -27.55
C LYS A 3 38.83 21.27 -28.17
N ILE A 4 38.55 20.13 -27.62
CA ILE A 4 37.39 19.28 -28.01
C ILE A 4 36.23 19.68 -27.09
N ASN A 5 35.10 20.03 -27.67
CA ASN A 5 33.86 20.25 -26.91
C ASN A 5 33.18 18.91 -26.70
N LEU A 6 33.23 18.38 -25.48
CA LEU A 6 32.67 17.09 -25.11
C LEU A 6 31.15 17.03 -25.26
N SER A 7 30.45 18.16 -25.08
CA SER A 7 28.98 18.22 -25.25
C SER A 7 28.54 17.85 -26.69
N ALA A 8 29.42 18.04 -27.69
CA ALA A 8 29.13 17.65 -29.08
C ALA A 8 29.14 16.13 -29.32
N TYR A 9 29.57 15.35 -28.34
CA TYR A 9 29.63 13.87 -28.39
C TYR A 9 28.65 13.21 -27.45
N HIS A 10 27.82 13.97 -26.70
CA HIS A 10 26.83 13.43 -25.82
C HIS A 10 25.75 12.65 -26.60
N PRO A 11 25.26 11.49 -26.09
CA PRO A 11 24.21 10.71 -26.74
C PRO A 11 22.92 11.48 -26.99
N ILE A 12 22.58 12.39 -26.07
CA ILE A 12 21.43 13.29 -26.14
C ILE A 12 21.88 14.63 -26.65
N LEU A 13 21.21 15.11 -27.72
CA LEU A 13 21.45 16.42 -28.32
C LEU A 13 20.68 17.52 -27.58
N ASP A 14 19.39 17.27 -27.33
CA ASP A 14 18.47 18.19 -26.67
C ASP A 14 17.34 17.43 -26.00
N ILE A 15 16.70 18.04 -24.98
CA ILE A 15 15.50 17.54 -24.33
C ILE A 15 14.50 18.70 -24.24
N GLN A 16 13.33 18.53 -24.83
CA GLN A 16 12.23 19.49 -24.78
C GLN A 16 11.05 18.85 -24.04
N ASP A 17 10.72 19.32 -22.86
CA ASP A 17 9.75 18.71 -21.93
C ASP A 17 10.12 17.25 -21.61
N HIS A 18 9.48 16.28 -22.26
CA HIS A 18 9.73 14.84 -22.13
C HIS A 18 10.19 14.19 -23.43
N ILE A 19 10.52 15.01 -24.45
CA ILE A 19 10.95 14.55 -25.78
C ILE A 19 12.47 14.66 -25.85
N VAL A 20 13.13 13.56 -26.13
CA VAL A 20 14.58 13.47 -26.26
C VAL A 20 14.98 13.44 -27.72
N PHE A 21 15.86 14.33 -28.13
CA PHE A 21 16.49 14.35 -29.45
C PHE A 21 17.88 13.75 -29.34
N ALA A 22 18.05 12.56 -29.91
CA ALA A 22 19.31 11.82 -29.84
C ALA A 22 20.32 12.33 -30.88
N ASN A 23 21.61 12.11 -30.63
CA ASN A 23 22.71 12.51 -31.53
C ASN A 23 22.71 11.76 -32.86
N ASN A 24 22.01 10.64 -32.99
CA ASN A 24 21.81 9.87 -34.23
C ASN A 24 20.56 10.31 -35.01
N GLY A 25 19.83 11.34 -34.53
CA GLY A 25 18.62 11.86 -35.15
C GLY A 25 17.33 11.15 -34.72
N ASN A 26 17.39 10.16 -33.87
CA ASN A 26 16.20 9.54 -33.30
C ASN A 26 15.47 10.52 -32.35
N VAL A 27 14.15 10.45 -32.33
CA VAL A 27 13.30 11.16 -31.39
C VAL A 27 12.70 10.15 -30.43
N VAL A 28 12.85 10.37 -29.12
CA VAL A 28 12.45 9.42 -28.07
C VAL A 28 11.49 10.09 -27.08
N LEU A 29 10.35 9.45 -26.81
CA LEU A 29 9.45 9.80 -25.73
C LEU A 29 9.59 8.75 -24.64
N GLY A 30 10.00 9.18 -23.45
CA GLY A 30 10.25 8.30 -22.30
C GLY A 30 9.18 8.41 -21.22
N TYR A 31 8.79 7.27 -20.67
CA TYR A 31 7.81 7.13 -19.58
C TYR A 31 8.34 6.20 -18.49
N GLN A 32 8.07 6.55 -17.25
CA GLN A 32 8.14 5.60 -16.14
C GLN A 32 6.86 4.77 -16.15
N VAL A 33 7.01 3.45 -16.00
CA VAL A 33 5.88 2.52 -15.92
C VAL A 33 5.58 2.26 -14.46
N ASP A 34 4.37 2.61 -14.03
CA ASP A 34 3.86 2.28 -12.71
C ASP A 34 3.05 0.98 -12.83
N ASN A 35 3.68 -0.12 -12.46
CA ASN A 35 3.12 -1.47 -12.51
C ASN A 35 2.43 -1.82 -11.18
N PRO A 36 1.44 -2.73 -11.18
CA PRO A 36 0.89 -3.32 -9.96
C PRO A 36 1.96 -4.04 -9.13
N GLU A 37 1.71 -4.15 -7.82
CA GLU A 37 2.58 -4.90 -6.92
C GLU A 37 2.57 -6.40 -7.26
N ILE A 38 3.70 -7.08 -7.04
CA ILE A 38 3.79 -8.55 -7.11
C ILE A 38 2.75 -9.18 -6.17
N TYR A 39 2.19 -10.32 -6.57
CA TYR A 39 1.15 -11.09 -5.86
C TYR A 39 -0.23 -10.39 -5.75
N SER A 40 -0.40 -9.19 -6.31
CA SER A 40 -1.68 -8.48 -6.27
C SER A 40 -2.62 -8.78 -7.44
N LEU A 41 -2.12 -9.45 -8.50
CA LEU A 41 -2.84 -9.69 -9.75
C LEU A 41 -3.43 -11.11 -9.81
N ALA A 42 -4.70 -11.18 -10.26
CA ALA A 42 -5.33 -12.41 -10.71
C ALA A 42 -4.95 -12.73 -12.17
N GLU A 43 -5.20 -13.95 -12.63
CA GLU A 43 -4.98 -14.36 -14.05
C GLU A 43 -5.61 -13.37 -15.03
N LYS A 44 -6.86 -13.03 -14.82
CA LYS A 44 -7.60 -12.08 -15.66
C LYS A 44 -6.95 -10.69 -15.72
N ASP A 45 -6.30 -10.24 -14.64
CA ASP A 45 -5.64 -8.95 -14.63
C ASP A 45 -4.45 -8.91 -15.60
N PHE A 46 -3.70 -10.01 -15.71
CA PHE A 46 -2.63 -10.17 -16.70
C PHE A 46 -3.17 -10.12 -18.13
N GLU A 47 -4.31 -10.78 -18.40
CA GLU A 47 -4.98 -10.74 -19.69
C GLU A 47 -5.44 -9.31 -20.04
N ASP A 48 -6.05 -8.61 -19.08
CA ASP A 48 -6.53 -7.23 -19.25
C ASP A 48 -5.36 -6.26 -19.53
N ILE A 49 -4.23 -6.41 -18.80
CA ILE A 49 -3.01 -5.62 -19.03
C ILE A 49 -2.44 -5.90 -20.40
N HIS A 50 -2.29 -7.18 -20.78
CA HIS A 50 -1.82 -7.58 -22.10
C HIS A 50 -2.71 -7.03 -23.22
N GLY A 51 -4.03 -7.13 -23.07
CA GLY A 51 -5.00 -6.54 -23.99
C GLY A 51 -4.85 -5.02 -24.12
N SER A 52 -4.60 -4.33 -23.01
CA SER A 52 -4.40 -2.88 -23.00
C SER A 52 -3.13 -2.46 -23.75
N TRP A 53 -2.02 -3.16 -23.53
CA TRP A 53 -0.78 -2.95 -24.30
C TRP A 53 -0.99 -3.18 -25.80
N PHE A 54 -1.64 -4.28 -26.15
CA PHE A 54 -1.90 -4.60 -27.55
C PHE A 54 -2.76 -3.53 -28.23
N GLN A 55 -3.87 -3.13 -27.64
CA GLN A 55 -4.74 -2.10 -28.20
C GLN A 55 -4.03 -0.75 -28.38
N ALA A 56 -3.20 -0.36 -27.41
CA ALA A 56 -2.41 0.87 -27.48
C ALA A 56 -1.38 0.82 -28.61
N PHE A 57 -0.63 -0.27 -28.73
CA PHE A 57 0.52 -0.31 -29.64
C PHE A 57 0.15 -0.64 -31.10
N LYS A 58 -0.96 -1.37 -31.34
CA LYS A 58 -1.39 -1.69 -32.70
C LYS A 58 -1.70 -0.47 -33.56
N SER A 59 -2.03 0.67 -32.94
CA SER A 59 -2.36 1.93 -33.63
C SER A 59 -1.15 2.80 -33.94
N LEU A 60 0.02 2.50 -33.39
CA LEU A 60 1.23 3.26 -33.63
C LEU A 60 1.71 3.16 -35.09
N PRO A 61 2.38 4.21 -35.62
CA PRO A 61 2.91 4.23 -37.00
C PRO A 61 3.90 3.08 -37.25
N ILE A 62 3.96 2.59 -38.49
CA ILE A 62 5.00 1.65 -38.96
C ILE A 62 6.37 2.28 -38.75
N ALA A 63 7.38 1.45 -38.45
CA ALA A 63 8.74 1.80 -38.10
C ALA A 63 8.90 2.47 -36.71
N THR A 64 7.86 2.62 -35.93
CA THR A 64 8.02 2.94 -34.49
C THR A 64 8.77 1.82 -33.81
N VAL A 65 9.74 2.18 -32.96
CA VAL A 65 10.42 1.26 -32.04
C VAL A 65 9.90 1.49 -30.65
N ILE A 66 9.51 0.40 -29.98
CA ILE A 66 9.05 0.41 -28.60
C ILE A 66 10.08 -0.34 -27.78
N HIS A 67 10.60 0.29 -26.72
CA HIS A 67 11.59 -0.30 -25.83
C HIS A 67 11.07 -0.30 -24.40
N LYS A 68 10.76 -1.48 -23.88
CA LYS A 68 10.47 -1.71 -22.47
C LYS A 68 11.77 -2.09 -21.76
N GLN A 69 12.09 -1.37 -20.69
CA GLN A 69 13.31 -1.60 -19.91
C GLN A 69 12.97 -1.75 -18.43
N ASP A 70 13.28 -2.91 -17.86
CA ASP A 70 13.08 -3.24 -16.48
C ASP A 70 14.44 -3.42 -15.79
N ILE A 71 14.76 -2.54 -14.85
CA ILE A 71 16.07 -2.46 -14.19
C ILE A 71 15.92 -2.99 -12.77
N TYR A 72 16.70 -4.01 -12.42
CA TYR A 72 16.78 -4.64 -11.11
C TYR A 72 18.16 -4.39 -10.51
N GLN A 73 18.18 -3.70 -9.36
CA GLN A 73 19.44 -3.34 -8.68
C GLN A 73 19.40 -3.79 -7.23
N LYS A 74 20.50 -4.38 -6.76
CA LYS A 74 20.75 -4.58 -5.33
C LYS A 74 20.80 -3.22 -4.65
N ALA A 75 20.03 -3.08 -3.59
CA ALA A 75 19.94 -1.87 -2.79
C ALA A 75 19.85 -2.23 -1.31
N GLU A 76 20.21 -1.30 -0.45
CA GLU A 76 20.00 -1.40 0.98
C GLU A 76 18.83 -0.51 1.40
N TYR A 77 18.06 -1.01 2.36
CA TYR A 77 16.99 -0.20 2.94
C TYR A 77 17.58 0.93 3.78
N LEU A 78 17.29 2.15 3.36
CA LEU A 78 17.64 3.38 4.07
C LEU A 78 16.34 4.00 4.59
N ALA A 79 16.14 3.98 5.89
CA ALA A 79 14.98 4.65 6.48
C ALA A 79 15.20 6.17 6.45
N GLU A 80 14.13 6.92 6.19
CA GLU A 80 14.18 8.39 6.23
C GLU A 80 14.62 8.89 7.62
N GLU A 81 15.54 9.84 7.65
CA GLU A 81 15.94 10.52 8.88
C GLU A 81 14.84 11.51 9.29
N LEU A 82 14.03 11.12 10.27
CA LEU A 82 13.06 11.99 10.89
C LEU A 82 13.70 12.70 12.10
N PRO A 83 13.55 14.04 12.22
CA PRO A 83 13.93 14.73 13.45
C PRO A 83 13.01 14.27 14.60
N ASN A 84 13.55 14.13 15.81
CA ASN A 84 12.79 13.79 17.03
C ASN A 84 12.05 12.43 17.02
N LYS A 85 12.71 11.37 16.56
CA LYS A 85 12.15 10.00 16.61
C LYS A 85 11.86 9.54 18.04
N SER A 86 10.72 8.91 18.26
CA SER A 86 10.40 8.20 19.50
C SER A 86 11.38 7.02 19.74
N PHE A 87 11.38 6.47 20.95
CA PHE A 87 12.17 5.28 21.28
C PHE A 87 11.91 4.12 20.31
N LEU A 88 10.64 3.79 20.08
CA LEU A 88 10.26 2.67 19.22
C LEU A 88 10.50 2.96 17.72
N GLN A 89 10.40 4.22 17.29
CA GLN A 89 10.77 4.60 15.93
C GLN A 89 12.27 4.43 15.68
N ARG A 90 13.12 4.83 16.64
CA ARG A 90 14.57 4.60 16.53
C ARG A 90 14.91 3.12 16.45
N ALA A 91 14.34 2.31 17.35
CA ALA A 91 14.53 0.87 17.34
C ALA A 91 14.14 0.23 15.98
N THR A 92 12.98 0.64 15.43
CA THR A 92 12.52 0.16 14.11
C THR A 92 13.47 0.57 12.98
N HIS A 93 13.93 1.82 12.99
CA HIS A 93 14.86 2.32 12.00
C HIS A 93 16.18 1.54 12.01
N ASP A 94 16.78 1.39 13.20
CA ASP A 94 18.08 0.74 13.36
C ASP A 94 18.02 -0.76 13.02
N TYR A 95 16.88 -1.41 13.31
CA TYR A 95 16.66 -2.82 13.02
C TYR A 95 16.61 -3.14 11.53
N PHE A 96 16.03 -2.28 10.71
CA PHE A 96 15.88 -2.50 9.27
C PHE A 96 16.97 -1.85 8.43
N LYS A 97 17.76 -0.93 8.96
CA LYS A 97 18.83 -0.23 8.26
C LYS A 97 19.84 -1.20 7.65
N GLY A 98 20.19 -0.99 6.39
CA GLY A 98 21.16 -1.82 5.65
C GLY A 98 20.63 -3.19 5.22
N ARG A 99 19.31 -3.46 5.34
CA ARG A 99 18.73 -4.70 4.85
C ARG A 99 18.72 -4.71 3.33
N GLU A 100 19.36 -5.72 2.73
CA GLU A 100 19.45 -5.86 1.28
C GLU A 100 18.11 -6.25 0.64
N PHE A 101 17.84 -5.68 -0.52
CA PHE A 101 16.70 -6.02 -1.37
C PHE A 101 17.03 -5.74 -2.84
N ILE A 102 16.18 -6.23 -3.75
CA ILE A 102 16.26 -5.88 -5.17
C ILE A 102 15.25 -4.78 -5.47
N LYS A 103 15.75 -3.61 -5.88
CA LYS A 103 14.93 -2.48 -6.32
C LYS A 103 14.60 -2.63 -7.79
N HIS A 104 13.34 -2.63 -8.14
CA HIS A 104 12.84 -2.63 -9.51
C HIS A 104 12.45 -1.23 -9.97
N SER A 105 12.85 -0.88 -11.19
CA SER A 105 12.44 0.35 -11.89
C SER A 105 12.08 0.01 -13.33
N SER A 106 10.92 0.44 -13.80
CA SER A 106 10.38 0.09 -15.11
C SER A 106 10.19 1.32 -15.98
N TYR A 107 10.65 1.24 -17.23
CA TYR A 107 10.58 2.34 -18.19
C TYR A 107 10.06 1.85 -19.54
N LEU A 108 9.39 2.76 -20.25
CA LEU A 108 8.91 2.54 -21.61
C LEU A 108 9.31 3.72 -22.49
N PHE A 109 9.95 3.41 -23.62
CA PHE A 109 10.38 4.42 -24.58
C PHE A 109 9.73 4.15 -25.93
N PHE A 110 9.18 5.20 -26.54
CA PHE A 110 8.72 5.20 -27.92
C PHE A 110 9.73 5.97 -28.76
N ILE A 111 10.25 5.34 -29.80
CA ILE A 111 11.34 5.88 -30.61
C ILE A 111 10.87 6.03 -32.04
N LEU A 112 11.00 7.24 -32.60
CA LEU A 112 10.91 7.50 -34.02
C LEU A 112 12.34 7.46 -34.60
N PRO A 113 12.73 6.38 -35.35
CA PRO A 113 14.07 6.28 -35.90
C PRO A 113 14.26 7.28 -37.06
N HIS A 114 15.42 7.92 -37.07
CA HIS A 114 15.81 8.79 -38.18
C HIS A 114 15.92 7.99 -39.48
N ASN A 115 16.53 6.79 -39.43
CA ASN A 115 16.61 5.87 -40.56
C ASN A 115 15.62 4.71 -40.37
N LYS A 116 14.56 4.72 -41.17
CA LYS A 116 13.49 3.70 -41.12
C LYS A 116 13.94 2.34 -41.68
N ALA A 117 15.09 2.26 -42.35
CA ALA A 117 15.53 1.05 -43.07
C ALA A 117 16.16 -0.02 -42.16
N LEU A 118 16.39 0.21 -40.87
CA LEU A 118 17.01 -0.73 -39.92
C LEU A 118 18.26 -1.47 -40.45
N ASN A 119 18.98 -0.83 -41.35
CA ASN A 119 20.24 -1.33 -41.91
C ASN A 119 21.40 -0.65 -41.17
N ALA A 120 21.43 -0.80 -39.86
CA ALA A 120 22.50 -0.20 -39.06
C ALA A 120 23.85 -0.90 -39.33
N PRO A 121 24.97 -0.18 -39.33
CA PRO A 121 26.29 -0.80 -39.33
C PRO A 121 26.45 -1.69 -38.09
N LYS A 122 27.20 -2.80 -38.21
CA LYS A 122 27.41 -3.80 -37.14
C LYS A 122 27.96 -3.21 -35.83
N PHE A 123 28.60 -2.05 -35.88
CA PHE A 123 29.07 -1.34 -34.69
C PHE A 123 28.73 0.14 -34.77
N THR A 124 28.07 0.65 -33.73
CA THR A 124 27.72 2.08 -33.60
C THR A 124 28.41 2.67 -32.40
N ASN A 125 29.18 3.75 -32.59
CA ASN A 125 29.72 4.51 -31.50
C ASN A 125 28.64 5.50 -30.97
N PRO A 126 28.12 5.33 -29.75
CA PRO A 126 27.13 6.23 -29.20
C PRO A 126 27.67 7.64 -28.91
N PHE A 127 28.99 7.78 -28.77
CA PHE A 127 29.68 9.05 -28.49
C PHE A 127 30.25 9.66 -29.78
N ARG A 128 29.47 9.64 -30.85
CA ARG A 128 29.89 10.23 -32.13
C ARG A 128 29.53 11.72 -32.22
N LYS A 129 30.30 12.46 -33.01
CA LYS A 129 29.98 13.87 -33.28
C LYS A 129 28.69 13.98 -34.07
N VAL A 130 27.77 14.86 -33.60
CA VAL A 130 26.49 15.13 -34.28
C VAL A 130 26.70 15.71 -35.67
N GLU A 131 25.98 15.18 -36.69
CA GLU A 131 25.95 15.73 -38.03
C GLU A 131 25.12 17.01 -38.08
N LYS A 132 25.64 18.05 -38.75
CA LYS A 132 24.94 19.33 -38.90
C LYS A 132 23.65 19.17 -39.67
N GLY A 133 22.54 19.62 -39.09
CA GLY A 133 21.24 19.64 -39.77
C GLY A 133 20.42 18.37 -39.70
N ILE A 134 20.82 17.38 -38.90
CA ILE A 134 20.13 16.08 -38.78
C ILE A 134 18.65 16.21 -38.45
N HIS A 135 18.26 17.26 -37.74
CA HIS A 135 16.86 17.52 -37.29
C HIS A 135 16.09 18.53 -38.19
N LYS A 136 16.68 19.12 -39.20
CA LYS A 136 16.02 20.15 -40.03
C LYS A 136 14.85 19.65 -40.91
N GLN A 137 14.68 18.36 -41.08
CA GLN A 137 13.64 17.76 -41.96
C GLN A 137 12.50 17.08 -41.18
N MET A 138 12.38 17.26 -39.86
CA MET A 138 11.57 16.37 -39.03
C MET A 138 10.23 16.95 -38.52
N ASP A 139 9.90 18.23 -38.73
CA ASP A 139 8.81 18.86 -37.95
C ASP A 139 7.44 18.19 -38.09
N HIS A 140 7.00 17.82 -39.30
CA HIS A 140 5.66 17.24 -39.48
C HIS A 140 5.56 15.78 -39.01
N ASN A 141 6.52 14.93 -39.36
CA ASN A 141 6.52 13.52 -38.95
C ASN A 141 6.68 13.35 -37.41
N VAL A 142 7.40 14.26 -36.77
CA VAL A 142 7.59 14.27 -35.30
C VAL A 142 6.30 14.62 -34.61
N GLN A 143 5.54 15.60 -35.07
CA GLN A 143 4.26 16.00 -34.53
C GLN A 143 3.21 14.88 -34.58
N GLU A 144 3.11 14.22 -35.74
CA GLU A 144 2.21 13.08 -35.94
C GLU A 144 2.59 11.89 -35.03
N PHE A 145 3.88 11.62 -34.89
CA PHE A 145 4.38 10.59 -33.98
C PHE A 145 4.04 10.89 -32.53
N ILE A 146 4.27 12.13 -32.06
CA ILE A 146 3.95 12.56 -30.70
C ILE A 146 2.44 12.40 -30.43
N ALA A 147 1.59 12.81 -31.37
CA ALA A 147 0.13 12.65 -31.24
C ALA A 147 -0.25 11.16 -31.08
N SER A 148 0.29 10.30 -31.95
CA SER A 148 0.03 8.85 -31.91
C SER A 148 0.49 8.19 -30.60
N VAL A 149 1.66 8.62 -30.07
CA VAL A 149 2.15 8.12 -28.76
C VAL A 149 1.26 8.61 -27.62
N ASN A 150 0.83 9.88 -27.63
CA ASN A 150 -0.07 10.42 -26.60
C ASN A 150 -1.41 9.68 -26.58
N ASP A 151 -1.97 9.31 -27.74
CA ASP A 151 -3.17 8.49 -27.83
C ASP A 151 -2.96 7.09 -27.23
N ALA A 152 -1.83 6.44 -27.56
CA ALA A 152 -1.47 5.14 -26.99
C ALA A 152 -1.30 5.20 -25.47
N VAL A 153 -0.59 6.22 -24.95
CA VAL A 153 -0.39 6.44 -23.52
C VAL A 153 -1.72 6.68 -22.80
N SER A 154 -2.59 7.50 -23.40
CA SER A 154 -3.92 7.78 -22.83
C SER A 154 -4.75 6.49 -22.75
N PHE A 155 -4.66 5.62 -23.75
CA PHE A 155 -5.35 4.33 -23.77
C PHE A 155 -4.87 3.42 -22.62
N VAL A 156 -3.56 3.28 -22.42
CA VAL A 156 -2.99 2.48 -21.32
C VAL A 156 -3.42 3.04 -19.97
N ASN A 157 -3.32 4.36 -19.76
CA ASN A 157 -3.66 5.01 -18.50
C ASN A 157 -5.16 4.86 -18.16
N ASN A 158 -6.03 4.84 -19.16
CA ASN A 158 -7.46 4.61 -18.96
C ASN A 158 -7.80 3.19 -18.48
N SER A 159 -6.91 2.21 -18.67
CA SER A 159 -7.09 0.85 -18.13
C SER A 159 -7.08 0.80 -16.60
N ARG A 160 -6.43 1.78 -15.95
CA ARG A 160 -6.25 1.89 -14.49
C ARG A 160 -5.51 0.70 -13.86
N LYS A 161 -4.88 -0.15 -14.64
CA LYS A 161 -4.08 -1.28 -14.16
C LYS A 161 -2.59 -0.93 -14.17
N VAL A 162 -2.15 -0.28 -15.23
CA VAL A 162 -0.79 0.21 -15.42
C VAL A 162 -0.89 1.69 -15.76
N SER A 163 0.05 2.51 -15.30
CA SER A 163 0.11 3.92 -15.70
C SER A 163 1.49 4.30 -16.23
N LEU A 164 1.47 5.21 -17.22
CA LEU A 164 2.63 5.76 -17.88
C LEU A 164 2.79 7.23 -17.47
N ILE A 165 3.89 7.53 -16.80
CA ILE A 165 4.22 8.87 -16.29
C ILE A 165 5.37 9.43 -17.10
N PRO A 166 5.23 10.58 -17.81
CA PRO A 166 6.29 11.17 -18.61
C PRO A 166 7.57 11.41 -17.79
N LEU A 167 8.72 11.10 -18.37
CA LEU A 167 10.02 11.33 -17.74
C LEU A 167 10.43 12.80 -17.92
N GLY A 168 10.60 13.51 -16.79
CA GLY A 168 11.19 14.86 -16.81
C GLY A 168 12.68 14.85 -17.16
N ILE A 169 13.22 16.04 -17.48
CA ILE A 169 14.61 16.25 -17.89
C ILE A 169 15.61 15.62 -16.91
N ASP A 170 15.47 15.90 -15.62
CA ASP A 170 16.37 15.41 -14.58
C ASP A 170 16.39 13.87 -14.53
N LYS A 171 15.23 13.24 -14.70
CA LYS A 171 15.12 11.79 -14.67
C LYS A 171 15.75 11.14 -15.90
N VAL A 172 15.58 11.74 -17.08
CA VAL A 172 16.23 11.28 -18.33
C VAL A 172 17.75 11.38 -18.20
N LEU A 173 18.27 12.51 -17.71
CA LEU A 173 19.71 12.70 -17.51
C LEU A 173 20.25 11.74 -16.45
N SER A 174 19.57 11.58 -15.33
CA SER A 174 19.95 10.63 -14.27
C SER A 174 20.02 9.19 -14.79
N LEU A 175 19.01 8.76 -15.57
CA LEU A 175 18.99 7.42 -16.17
C LEU A 175 20.13 7.23 -17.17
N THR A 176 20.39 8.24 -18.01
CA THR A 176 21.50 8.25 -18.97
C THR A 176 22.86 8.10 -18.27
N ASN A 177 23.07 8.93 -17.24
CA ASN A 177 24.29 8.89 -16.46
C ASN A 177 24.47 7.54 -15.75
N ALA A 178 23.42 7.02 -15.12
CA ALA A 178 23.45 5.72 -14.46
C ALA A 178 23.84 4.61 -15.45
N TYR A 179 23.21 4.57 -16.62
CA TYR A 179 23.48 3.55 -17.64
C TYR A 179 24.95 3.56 -18.11
N PHE A 180 25.45 4.72 -18.52
CA PHE A 180 26.83 4.85 -19.05
C PHE A 180 27.90 4.87 -17.95
N ASN A 181 27.52 5.17 -16.70
CA ASN A 181 28.39 5.02 -15.53
C ASN A 181 28.35 3.59 -14.93
N GLY A 182 27.65 2.64 -15.58
CA GLY A 182 27.55 1.26 -15.14
C GLY A 182 26.93 1.12 -13.75
N PHE A 183 25.98 2.01 -13.42
CA PHE A 183 25.32 2.05 -12.11
C PHE A 183 26.27 2.19 -10.90
N ASN A 184 27.50 2.73 -11.13
CA ASN A 184 28.40 3.11 -10.03
C ASN A 184 27.89 4.40 -9.38
N GLU A 185 28.00 4.48 -8.06
CA GLU A 185 27.62 5.65 -7.28
C GLU A 185 28.87 6.43 -6.84
N GLY A 186 28.77 7.76 -6.83
CA GLY A 186 29.75 8.66 -6.21
C GLY A 186 30.93 9.10 -7.07
N PHE A 187 31.12 8.55 -8.28
CA PHE A 187 32.19 8.96 -9.22
C PHE A 187 31.84 8.62 -10.67
N ASP A 188 32.40 9.36 -11.61
CA ASP A 188 32.29 9.09 -13.04
C ASP A 188 33.39 8.11 -13.48
N THR A 189 33.03 7.18 -14.35
CA THR A 189 33.94 6.11 -14.80
C THR A 189 34.07 6.02 -16.32
N ASP A 190 35.16 5.40 -16.78
CA ASP A 190 35.35 5.09 -18.19
C ASP A 190 34.68 3.74 -18.55
N ILE A 191 34.19 3.64 -19.79
CA ILE A 191 33.66 2.40 -20.35
C ILE A 191 34.77 1.67 -21.08
N LEU A 192 35.12 0.48 -20.61
CA LEU A 192 36.15 -0.35 -21.23
C LEU A 192 35.50 -1.55 -21.94
N LEU A 193 35.44 -1.48 -23.26
CA LEU A 193 34.88 -2.53 -24.10
C LEU A 193 35.96 -3.54 -24.48
N LYS A 194 36.22 -4.50 -23.55
CA LYS A 194 37.21 -5.59 -23.74
C LYS A 194 36.62 -6.71 -24.60
N LYS A 195 37.48 -7.60 -25.16
CA LYS A 195 37.01 -8.77 -25.95
C LYS A 195 36.20 -9.77 -25.10
N ALA A 196 36.58 -9.96 -23.86
CA ALA A 196 35.96 -10.94 -22.96
C ALA A 196 34.73 -10.39 -22.25
N ASN A 197 34.73 -9.13 -21.84
CA ASN A 197 33.68 -8.50 -21.05
C ASN A 197 33.58 -6.99 -21.31
N ILE A 198 32.57 -6.36 -20.73
CA ILE A 198 32.40 -4.92 -20.66
C ILE A 198 32.69 -4.54 -19.23
N GLU A 199 33.54 -3.55 -19.01
CA GLU A 199 33.92 -3.08 -17.68
C GLU A 199 33.65 -1.59 -17.57
N ILE A 200 32.91 -1.19 -16.54
CA ILE A 200 32.57 0.20 -16.26
C ILE A 200 32.81 0.44 -14.77
N GLY A 201 33.85 1.19 -14.43
CA GLY A 201 34.27 1.34 -13.07
C GLY A 201 34.59 0.00 -12.40
N ASP A 202 33.94 -0.28 -11.30
CA ASP A 202 34.10 -1.53 -10.53
C ASP A 202 33.23 -2.69 -11.05
N HIS A 203 32.37 -2.44 -12.02
CA HIS A 203 31.38 -3.41 -12.48
C HIS A 203 31.81 -4.09 -13.78
N HIS A 204 31.67 -5.41 -13.81
CA HIS A 204 31.83 -6.26 -14.99
C HIS A 204 30.46 -6.63 -15.52
N PHE A 205 30.21 -6.42 -16.82
CA PHE A 205 28.93 -6.65 -17.49
C PHE A 205 28.99 -7.79 -18.47
N ASP A 206 27.89 -8.52 -18.58
CA ASP A 206 27.66 -9.49 -19.64
C ASP A 206 26.20 -9.46 -20.12
N VAL A 207 25.92 -10.18 -21.22
CA VAL A 207 24.63 -10.13 -21.90
C VAL A 207 24.19 -11.53 -22.32
N LEU A 208 22.93 -11.84 -22.12
CA LEU A 208 22.21 -12.95 -22.74
C LEU A 208 21.11 -12.38 -23.61
N ALA A 209 20.82 -13.00 -24.75
CA ALA A 209 19.84 -12.45 -25.69
C ALA A 209 18.92 -13.54 -26.28
N ILE A 210 17.76 -13.10 -26.71
CA ILE A 210 16.82 -13.80 -27.55
C ILE A 210 16.72 -12.96 -28.82
N ASN A 211 17.42 -13.40 -29.85
CA ASN A 211 17.63 -12.66 -31.09
C ASN A 211 17.12 -13.42 -32.33
N SER A 212 16.56 -14.61 -32.12
CA SER A 212 16.08 -15.48 -33.20
C SER A 212 14.87 -16.29 -32.73
N GLU A 213 14.01 -16.65 -33.65
CA GLU A 213 12.88 -17.56 -33.44
C GLU A 213 13.31 -18.94 -32.91
N LEU A 214 14.55 -19.32 -33.14
CA LEU A 214 15.11 -20.60 -32.66
C LEU A 214 15.36 -20.60 -31.15
N CYS A 215 15.35 -19.44 -30.52
CA CYS A 215 15.48 -19.33 -29.07
C CYS A 215 14.19 -19.70 -28.32
N TYR A 216 13.03 -19.66 -28.97
CA TYR A 216 11.72 -19.88 -28.35
C TYR A 216 11.26 -21.33 -28.47
N GLY A 217 10.50 -21.75 -27.43
CA GLY A 217 9.63 -22.93 -27.51
C GLY A 217 8.35 -22.65 -28.34
N ASP A 218 7.41 -23.60 -28.26
CA ASP A 218 6.20 -23.55 -29.09
C ASP A 218 5.08 -22.67 -28.53
N VAL A 219 5.16 -22.22 -27.26
CA VAL A 219 4.09 -21.53 -26.56
C VAL A 219 4.60 -20.31 -25.80
N VAL A 220 3.91 -19.18 -25.98
CA VAL A 220 3.99 -18.00 -25.11
C VAL A 220 2.59 -17.60 -24.66
N GLN A 221 2.46 -17.07 -23.45
CA GLN A 221 1.18 -16.70 -22.85
C GLN A 221 1.31 -15.44 -21.98
N SER A 222 0.20 -14.74 -21.74
CA SER A 222 0.22 -13.51 -20.95
C SER A 222 0.57 -13.73 -19.47
N SER A 223 0.21 -14.91 -18.95
CA SER A 223 0.51 -15.32 -17.58
C SER A 223 0.68 -16.83 -17.47
N LYS A 224 1.30 -17.26 -16.40
CA LYS A 224 1.41 -18.67 -15.99
C LYS A 224 1.17 -18.80 -14.48
N THR A 225 0.89 -20.02 -14.02
CA THR A 225 0.87 -20.32 -12.60
C THR A 225 2.25 -20.10 -11.99
N ASN A 226 2.30 -19.50 -10.81
CA ASN A 226 3.51 -19.37 -10.03
C ASN A 226 3.65 -20.59 -9.11
N ASP A 227 4.39 -21.58 -9.54
CA ASP A 227 4.51 -22.87 -8.83
C ASP A 227 5.19 -22.75 -7.46
N LYS A 228 6.01 -21.71 -7.24
CA LYS A 228 6.67 -21.45 -5.95
C LYS A 228 5.71 -20.98 -4.87
N PHE A 229 4.61 -20.32 -5.27
CA PHE A 229 3.61 -19.75 -4.36
C PHE A 229 2.22 -20.38 -4.48
N THR A 230 2.06 -21.37 -5.32
CA THR A 230 0.80 -22.12 -5.48
C THR A 230 0.83 -23.40 -4.64
N SER A 231 -0.33 -23.80 -4.15
CA SER A 231 -0.56 -25.09 -3.48
C SER A 231 -1.91 -25.66 -3.92
N ASP A 232 -2.28 -26.83 -3.41
CA ASP A 232 -3.59 -27.45 -3.69
C ASP A 232 -4.78 -26.57 -3.25
N ASP A 233 -4.57 -25.69 -2.26
CA ASP A 233 -5.62 -24.85 -1.66
C ASP A 233 -5.78 -23.47 -2.31
N PHE A 234 -4.76 -22.95 -2.98
CA PHE A 234 -4.75 -21.61 -3.58
C PHE A 234 -3.79 -21.51 -4.76
N VAL A 235 -4.11 -20.63 -5.71
CA VAL A 235 -3.35 -20.44 -6.94
C VAL A 235 -2.94 -18.97 -7.07
N PHE A 236 -1.65 -18.76 -7.35
CA PHE A 236 -1.10 -17.47 -7.76
C PHE A 236 -0.65 -17.52 -9.21
N HIS A 237 -0.81 -16.40 -9.91
CA HIS A 237 -0.34 -16.22 -11.28
C HIS A 237 0.80 -15.21 -11.33
N GLN A 238 1.62 -15.32 -12.36
CA GLN A 238 2.70 -14.38 -12.70
C GLN A 238 2.73 -14.19 -14.20
N GLY A 239 3.27 -13.08 -14.68
CA GLY A 239 3.56 -12.89 -16.09
C GLY A 239 4.55 -13.95 -16.61
N PHE A 240 4.55 -14.18 -17.91
CA PHE A 240 5.29 -15.29 -18.52
C PHE A 240 6.78 -15.28 -18.15
N ILE A 241 7.44 -14.10 -18.20
CA ILE A 241 8.86 -13.94 -17.84
C ILE A 241 9.12 -13.30 -16.49
N ASP A 242 8.09 -13.11 -15.66
CA ASP A 242 8.20 -12.45 -14.35
C ASP A 242 9.18 -13.16 -13.40
N GLY A 243 9.50 -14.45 -13.65
CA GLY A 243 10.54 -15.18 -12.93
C GLY A 243 11.90 -14.47 -12.92
N LEU A 244 12.21 -13.73 -14.00
CA LEU A 244 13.43 -12.91 -14.07
C LEU A 244 13.47 -11.80 -12.99
N GLY A 245 12.31 -11.25 -12.59
CA GLY A 245 12.23 -10.27 -11.50
C GLY A 245 12.01 -10.88 -10.11
N LEU A 246 11.26 -11.99 -10.04
CA LEU A 246 10.85 -12.61 -8.79
C LEU A 246 11.91 -13.53 -8.18
N ASN A 247 12.66 -14.24 -9.03
CA ASN A 247 13.54 -15.33 -8.59
C ASN A 247 15.03 -14.97 -8.62
N LEU A 248 15.40 -13.85 -9.25
CA LEU A 248 16.78 -13.38 -9.36
C LEU A 248 17.06 -12.27 -8.33
N ASN A 249 18.03 -12.52 -7.45
CA ASN A 249 18.52 -11.53 -6.48
C ASN A 249 19.85 -10.91 -6.96
N GLU A 250 19.96 -10.63 -8.26
CA GLU A 250 21.19 -10.15 -8.90
C GLU A 250 20.90 -8.86 -9.68
N ASN A 251 21.93 -8.05 -9.88
CA ASN A 251 21.82 -6.85 -10.72
C ASN A 251 21.61 -7.24 -12.18
N HIS A 252 20.51 -6.80 -12.79
CA HIS A 252 20.25 -7.04 -14.19
C HIS A 252 19.25 -6.07 -14.80
N ILE A 253 19.23 -5.98 -16.12
CA ILE A 253 18.27 -5.21 -16.91
C ILE A 253 17.63 -6.15 -17.92
N VAL A 254 16.32 -6.18 -17.96
CA VAL A 254 15.55 -6.85 -19.01
C VAL A 254 15.14 -5.80 -20.02
N ASN A 255 15.66 -5.92 -21.25
CA ASN A 255 15.32 -5.02 -22.35
C ASN A 255 14.49 -5.78 -23.36
N GLN A 256 13.27 -5.31 -23.63
CA GLN A 256 12.49 -5.78 -24.75
C GLN A 256 12.29 -4.68 -25.77
N ILE A 257 12.70 -4.94 -27.00
CA ILE A 257 12.67 -3.98 -28.09
C ILE A 257 11.78 -4.54 -29.21
N ILE A 258 10.79 -3.76 -29.61
CA ILE A 258 9.78 -4.13 -30.61
C ILE A 258 9.83 -3.11 -31.74
N TYR A 259 10.02 -3.57 -32.97
CA TYR A 259 9.95 -2.77 -34.19
C TYR A 259 8.64 -3.06 -34.89
N LEU A 260 7.77 -2.07 -35.02
CA LEU A 260 6.52 -2.23 -35.75
C LEU A 260 6.78 -2.25 -37.23
N ASP A 261 6.56 -3.41 -37.86
CA ASP A 261 6.88 -3.60 -39.28
C ASP A 261 5.62 -3.62 -40.19
N ASP A 262 5.84 -3.60 -41.48
CA ASP A 262 4.77 -3.60 -42.48
C ASP A 262 4.27 -5.03 -42.76
N LYS A 263 3.02 -5.30 -42.32
CA LYS A 263 2.33 -6.58 -42.55
C LYS A 263 2.32 -6.99 -44.04
N HIS A 264 2.13 -6.06 -44.98
CA HIS A 264 2.07 -6.35 -46.41
C HIS A 264 3.44 -6.78 -46.96
N LYS A 265 4.52 -6.17 -46.50
CA LYS A 265 5.88 -6.57 -46.84
C LYS A 265 6.17 -7.99 -46.40
N TRP A 266 5.84 -8.33 -45.16
CA TRP A 266 6.06 -9.68 -44.60
C TRP A 266 5.21 -10.73 -45.31
N ARG A 267 3.93 -10.42 -45.57
CA ARG A 267 3.06 -11.31 -46.36
C ARG A 267 3.69 -11.69 -47.70
N LYS A 268 4.19 -10.72 -48.46
CA LYS A 268 4.88 -10.99 -49.73
C LYS A 268 6.12 -11.86 -49.58
N LEU A 269 6.90 -11.66 -48.51
CA LEU A 269 8.09 -12.47 -48.25
C LEU A 269 7.71 -13.91 -47.87
N LEU A 270 6.66 -14.10 -47.05
CA LEU A 270 6.17 -15.42 -46.65
C LEU A 270 5.55 -16.16 -47.86
N ASP A 271 4.77 -15.50 -48.68
CA ASP A 271 4.23 -16.07 -49.95
C ASP A 271 5.36 -16.57 -50.83
N LYS A 272 6.42 -15.78 -51.04
CA LYS A 272 7.61 -16.19 -51.82
C LYS A 272 8.30 -17.39 -51.17
N LYS A 273 8.41 -17.44 -49.83
CA LYS A 273 9.00 -18.56 -49.09
C LYS A 273 8.17 -19.83 -49.22
N ILE A 274 6.85 -19.73 -49.23
CA ILE A 274 5.92 -20.84 -49.50
C ILE A 274 6.17 -21.41 -50.89
N GLU A 275 6.33 -20.55 -51.93
CA GLU A 275 6.62 -21.01 -53.28
C GLU A 275 7.96 -21.74 -53.39
N GLU A 276 9.02 -21.22 -52.71
CA GLU A 276 10.34 -21.86 -52.66
C GLU A 276 10.27 -23.22 -51.98
N LEU A 277 9.56 -23.30 -50.81
CA LEU A 277 9.43 -24.55 -50.05
C LEU A 277 8.54 -25.58 -50.77
N LYS A 278 7.52 -25.18 -51.50
CA LYS A 278 6.74 -26.09 -52.36
C LYS A 278 7.60 -26.77 -53.39
N LYS A 279 8.52 -26.03 -54.04
CA LYS A 279 9.48 -26.56 -55.01
C LYS A 279 10.48 -27.53 -54.36
N SER A 280 10.85 -27.31 -53.10
CA SER A 280 11.83 -28.12 -52.37
C SER A 280 11.21 -29.21 -51.46
N SER A 281 9.90 -29.24 -51.33
CA SER A 281 9.16 -30.18 -50.41
C SER A 281 9.36 -31.67 -50.74
N ASN A 282 9.73 -31.99 -51.99
CA ASN A 282 10.02 -33.34 -52.41
C ASN A 282 11.41 -33.85 -51.96
N PHE A 283 12.27 -32.96 -51.43
CA PHE A 283 13.65 -33.28 -51.06
C PHE A 283 13.89 -33.47 -49.57
N GLY A 284 12.84 -33.53 -48.75
CA GLY A 284 12.97 -33.85 -47.34
C GLY A 284 11.72 -33.59 -46.51
N THR A 285 11.50 -34.41 -45.46
CA THR A 285 10.37 -34.28 -44.50
C THR A 285 10.41 -32.97 -43.71
N GLN A 286 11.60 -32.43 -43.45
CA GLN A 286 11.79 -31.20 -42.72
C GLN A 286 11.21 -29.97 -43.49
N ASN A 287 11.41 -29.92 -44.81
CA ASN A 287 10.83 -28.85 -45.64
C ASN A 287 9.28 -28.90 -45.65
N LYS A 288 8.70 -30.10 -45.58
CA LYS A 288 7.23 -30.24 -45.49
C LYS A 288 6.67 -29.71 -44.14
N VAL A 289 7.38 -29.97 -43.05
CA VAL A 289 6.98 -29.44 -41.72
C VAL A 289 7.09 -27.91 -41.71
N ILE A 290 8.17 -27.33 -42.19
CA ILE A 290 8.37 -25.89 -42.29
C ILE A 290 7.31 -25.24 -43.21
N LEU A 291 7.03 -25.85 -44.36
CA LEU A 291 5.98 -25.36 -45.26
C LEU A 291 4.64 -25.27 -44.55
N LYS A 292 4.21 -26.32 -43.87
CA LYS A 292 2.95 -26.33 -43.15
C LYS A 292 2.91 -25.24 -42.07
N LYS A 293 3.97 -25.09 -41.29
CA LYS A 293 4.05 -24.03 -40.24
C LYS A 293 3.91 -22.62 -40.84
N ILE A 294 4.56 -22.35 -42.00
CA ILE A 294 4.48 -21.04 -42.66
C ILE A 294 3.07 -20.81 -43.25
N GLU A 295 2.47 -21.84 -43.87
CA GLU A 295 1.09 -21.76 -44.40
C GLU A 295 0.11 -21.46 -43.28
N ASP A 296 0.23 -22.11 -42.11
CA ASP A 296 -0.56 -21.82 -40.92
C ASP A 296 -0.39 -20.38 -40.43
N ILE A 297 0.84 -19.85 -40.43
CA ILE A 297 1.13 -18.45 -40.07
C ILE A 297 0.46 -17.48 -41.04
N VAL A 298 0.60 -17.70 -42.36
CA VAL A 298 0.00 -16.83 -43.38
C VAL A 298 -1.52 -16.87 -43.28
N THR A 299 -2.12 -18.02 -43.02
CA THR A 299 -3.56 -18.17 -42.81
C THR A 299 -4.01 -17.32 -41.61
N LYS A 300 -3.35 -17.44 -40.44
CA LYS A 300 -3.64 -16.62 -39.25
C LYS A 300 -3.48 -15.12 -39.49
N ILE A 301 -2.43 -14.71 -40.25
CA ILE A 301 -2.21 -13.32 -40.61
C ILE A 301 -3.35 -12.77 -41.50
N ASN A 302 -3.93 -13.62 -42.35
CA ASN A 302 -5.02 -13.24 -43.25
C ASN A 302 -6.39 -13.22 -42.56
N GLU A 303 -6.62 -14.11 -41.58
CA GLU A 303 -7.86 -14.23 -40.84
C GLU A 303 -8.00 -13.14 -39.77
N ASP A 304 -6.89 -12.68 -39.19
CA ASP A 304 -6.89 -11.66 -38.14
C ASP A 304 -6.39 -10.31 -38.70
N ASP A 305 -7.36 -9.43 -39.06
CA ASP A 305 -7.06 -8.06 -39.48
C ASP A 305 -6.35 -7.22 -38.41
N SER A 306 -6.47 -7.60 -37.14
CA SER A 306 -5.81 -6.93 -36.04
C SER A 306 -4.35 -7.38 -35.83
N SER A 307 -3.91 -8.46 -36.50
CA SER A 307 -2.53 -8.97 -36.41
C SER A 307 -1.53 -7.92 -36.88
N ARG A 308 -0.48 -7.74 -36.07
CA ARG A 308 0.65 -6.83 -36.35
C ARG A 308 1.94 -7.59 -36.27
N ILE A 309 2.61 -7.74 -37.43
CA ILE A 309 3.93 -8.35 -37.49
C ILE A 309 4.95 -7.36 -36.93
N ILE A 310 5.81 -7.89 -36.09
CA ILE A 310 6.91 -7.15 -35.48
C ILE A 310 8.24 -7.89 -35.68
N ARG A 311 9.32 -7.13 -35.57
CA ARG A 311 10.65 -7.69 -35.32
C ARG A 311 11.02 -7.33 -33.90
N GLY A 312 11.52 -8.28 -33.16
CA GLY A 312 11.80 -8.12 -31.74
C GLY A 312 13.22 -8.51 -31.36
N HIS A 313 13.70 -7.93 -30.29
CA HIS A 313 14.92 -8.31 -29.60
C HIS A 313 14.67 -8.27 -28.12
N LEU A 314 15.04 -9.32 -27.41
CA LEU A 314 15.02 -9.30 -25.94
C LEU A 314 16.43 -9.63 -25.46
N ASN A 315 16.97 -8.84 -24.55
CA ASN A 315 18.22 -9.19 -23.89
C ASN A 315 18.18 -8.90 -22.41
N ILE A 316 19.01 -9.63 -21.69
CA ILE A 316 19.26 -9.43 -20.27
C ILE A 316 20.72 -9.01 -20.12
N ILE A 317 20.94 -7.76 -19.72
CA ILE A 317 22.24 -7.25 -19.31
C ILE A 317 22.35 -7.47 -17.81
N PHE A 318 23.44 -8.06 -17.34
CA PHE A 318 23.67 -8.32 -15.93
C PHE A 318 25.09 -7.97 -15.53
N TRP A 319 25.30 -7.64 -14.26
CA TRP A 319 26.62 -7.20 -13.78
C TRP A 319 26.87 -7.56 -12.33
N ASP A 320 28.13 -7.64 -11.99
CA ASP A 320 28.63 -7.78 -10.62
C ASP A 320 30.01 -7.11 -10.50
N LYS A 321 30.45 -6.86 -9.27
CA LYS A 321 31.83 -6.40 -8.99
C LYS A 321 32.86 -7.50 -9.17
N ASP A 322 32.48 -8.73 -8.93
CA ASP A 322 33.32 -9.92 -9.13
C ASP A 322 32.99 -10.56 -10.49
N GLU A 323 33.95 -10.52 -11.42
CA GLU A 323 33.82 -11.13 -12.74
C GLU A 323 33.45 -12.64 -12.68
N ALA A 324 33.94 -13.35 -11.66
CA ALA A 324 33.64 -14.77 -11.49
C ALA A 324 32.15 -15.06 -11.19
N GLN A 325 31.39 -14.08 -10.69
CA GLN A 325 29.97 -14.22 -10.46
C GLN A 325 29.13 -14.16 -11.75
N LEU A 326 29.66 -13.58 -12.81
CA LEU A 326 28.90 -13.45 -14.08
C LEU A 326 28.45 -14.78 -14.66
N GLU A 327 29.29 -15.83 -14.62
CA GLU A 327 28.90 -17.17 -15.07
C GLU A 327 27.78 -17.76 -14.23
N ARG A 328 27.80 -17.53 -12.90
CA ARG A 328 26.76 -17.96 -11.97
C ARG A 328 25.45 -17.24 -12.25
N ILE A 329 25.50 -15.92 -12.45
CA ILE A 329 24.31 -15.12 -12.81
C ILE A 329 23.73 -15.58 -14.14
N ALA A 330 24.56 -15.75 -15.17
CA ALA A 330 24.15 -16.28 -16.46
C ALA A 330 23.47 -17.65 -16.34
N SER A 331 23.98 -18.53 -15.47
CA SER A 331 23.39 -19.84 -15.21
C SER A 331 22.00 -19.74 -14.57
N LYS A 332 21.82 -18.84 -13.60
CA LYS A 332 20.51 -18.57 -12.99
C LYS A 332 19.51 -18.06 -14.01
N ILE A 333 19.89 -17.08 -14.85
CA ILE A 333 19.03 -16.52 -15.91
C ILE A 333 18.64 -17.63 -16.90
N LYS A 334 19.59 -18.48 -17.32
CA LYS A 334 19.31 -19.63 -18.19
C LYS A 334 18.35 -20.62 -17.56
N THR A 335 18.40 -20.81 -16.24
CA THR A 335 17.47 -21.68 -15.52
C THR A 335 16.05 -21.14 -15.58
N GLU A 336 15.83 -19.85 -15.33
CA GLU A 336 14.52 -19.20 -15.46
C GLU A 336 13.96 -19.32 -16.90
N PHE A 337 14.81 -19.13 -17.91
CA PHE A 337 14.39 -19.32 -19.30
C PHE A 337 14.09 -20.77 -19.67
N LYS A 338 14.82 -21.73 -19.10
CA LYS A 338 14.60 -23.15 -19.34
C LYS A 338 13.22 -23.61 -18.85
N GLU A 339 12.72 -23.04 -17.76
CA GLU A 339 11.34 -23.27 -17.26
C GLU A 339 10.26 -22.77 -18.25
N LEU A 340 10.64 -22.00 -19.26
CA LEU A 340 9.77 -21.42 -20.29
C LEU A 340 10.03 -22.02 -21.69
N ASP A 341 10.83 -23.09 -21.78
CA ASP A 341 11.32 -23.66 -23.04
C ASP A 341 12.05 -22.63 -23.92
N ILE A 342 12.71 -21.64 -23.31
CA ILE A 342 13.51 -20.62 -23.97
C ILE A 342 15.00 -20.95 -23.82
N VAL A 343 15.74 -20.93 -24.92
CA VAL A 343 17.21 -21.11 -24.92
C VAL A 343 17.86 -19.79 -25.36
N PRO A 344 18.36 -18.99 -24.41
CA PRO A 344 18.97 -17.72 -24.76
C PRO A 344 20.31 -17.90 -25.47
N TYR A 345 20.54 -17.02 -26.45
CA TYR A 345 21.81 -16.89 -27.14
C TYR A 345 22.82 -16.14 -26.27
N TYR A 346 24.08 -16.60 -26.31
CA TYR A 346 25.18 -15.96 -25.57
C TYR A 346 26.11 -15.23 -26.56
N PRO A 347 25.97 -13.90 -26.75
CA PRO A 347 26.74 -13.12 -27.73
C PRO A 347 28.22 -13.09 -27.37
N LYS A 348 29.11 -13.03 -28.38
CA LYS A 348 30.55 -13.04 -28.19
C LYS A 348 31.23 -11.82 -28.86
N GLY A 349 32.33 -11.38 -28.27
CA GLY A 349 33.17 -10.34 -28.84
C GLY A 349 32.45 -9.02 -29.15
N GLU A 350 32.45 -8.57 -30.38
CA GLU A 350 31.84 -7.27 -30.79
C GLU A 350 30.30 -7.24 -30.65
N GLU A 351 29.65 -8.37 -30.87
CA GLU A 351 28.20 -8.49 -30.75
C GLU A 351 27.70 -8.19 -29.32
N ARG A 352 28.41 -8.71 -28.28
CA ARG A 352 28.13 -8.41 -26.87
C ARG A 352 28.15 -6.90 -26.60
N LYS A 353 29.17 -6.22 -27.14
CA LYS A 353 29.30 -4.76 -26.97
C LYS A 353 28.18 -4.00 -27.65
N GLN A 354 27.78 -4.44 -28.86
CA GLN A 354 26.66 -3.85 -29.56
C GLN A 354 25.35 -4.03 -28.81
N TYR A 355 25.08 -5.20 -28.27
CA TYR A 355 23.86 -5.44 -27.52
C TYR A 355 23.77 -4.54 -26.29
N PHE A 356 24.90 -4.37 -25.58
CA PHE A 356 24.97 -3.42 -24.48
C PHE A 356 24.69 -1.98 -24.94
N LEU A 357 25.40 -1.49 -25.94
CA LEU A 357 25.28 -0.11 -26.40
C LEU A 357 23.91 0.19 -27.06
N ASN A 358 23.39 -0.75 -27.85
CA ASN A 358 22.11 -0.60 -28.54
C ASN A 358 20.90 -0.78 -27.60
N SER A 359 21.08 -1.30 -26.39
CA SER A 359 20.01 -1.35 -25.37
C SER A 359 19.81 -0.04 -24.61
N TYR A 360 20.56 1.00 -24.92
CA TYR A 360 20.24 2.35 -24.47
C TYR A 360 19.13 2.96 -25.35
N CYS A 361 18.12 3.59 -24.74
CA CYS A 361 16.88 4.00 -25.41
C CYS A 361 17.04 4.81 -26.69
N CYS A 362 18.10 5.66 -26.80
CA CYS A 362 18.37 6.43 -28.01
C CYS A 362 18.95 5.61 -29.18
N PHE A 363 19.43 4.38 -28.90
CA PHE A 363 20.18 3.58 -29.92
C PHE A 363 19.52 2.26 -30.27
N THR A 364 18.34 1.96 -29.74
CA THR A 364 17.63 0.71 -29.99
C THR A 364 17.28 0.47 -31.45
N SER A 365 17.24 1.51 -32.30
CA SER A 365 17.07 1.37 -33.74
C SER A 365 18.33 0.86 -34.50
N ASN A 366 19.45 0.65 -33.78
CA ASN A 366 20.72 0.25 -34.35
C ASN A 366 20.96 -1.27 -34.37
N PHE A 367 20.04 -2.10 -33.88
CA PHE A 367 20.12 -3.54 -34.00
C PHE A 367 20.05 -3.96 -35.46
N SER A 368 20.86 -4.96 -35.88
CA SER A 368 20.82 -5.48 -37.23
C SER A 368 19.62 -6.42 -37.44
N ASN A 369 19.21 -6.63 -38.68
CA ASN A 369 18.13 -7.55 -39.03
C ASN A 369 18.42 -9.01 -38.59
N GLU A 370 19.69 -9.38 -38.46
CA GLU A 370 20.13 -10.72 -38.05
C GLU A 370 19.99 -10.94 -36.53
N ASP A 371 19.84 -9.84 -35.80
CA ASP A 371 19.68 -9.87 -34.33
C ASP A 371 18.22 -9.78 -33.88
N LEU A 372 17.28 -9.91 -34.84
CA LEU A 372 15.84 -9.71 -34.58
C LEU A 372 15.04 -10.96 -34.93
N TYR A 373 14.22 -11.44 -33.98
CA TYR A 373 13.21 -12.45 -34.27
C TYR A 373 11.94 -11.81 -34.86
N VAL A 374 11.15 -12.61 -35.61
CA VAL A 374 9.89 -12.17 -36.19
C VAL A 374 8.72 -12.86 -35.52
N THR A 375 7.73 -12.08 -35.10
CA THR A 375 6.51 -12.64 -34.48
C THR A 375 5.33 -11.64 -34.60
N ASP A 376 4.16 -12.02 -34.05
CA ASP A 376 3.03 -11.11 -33.87
C ASP A 376 3.21 -10.27 -32.60
N LEU A 377 2.70 -9.03 -32.62
CA LEU A 377 2.74 -8.11 -31.49
C LEU A 377 2.13 -8.72 -30.21
N LYS A 378 1.04 -9.49 -30.32
CA LYS A 378 0.42 -10.16 -29.18
C LYS A 378 1.39 -11.10 -28.48
N HIS A 379 2.18 -11.87 -29.24
CA HIS A 379 3.17 -12.79 -28.69
C HIS A 379 4.35 -12.05 -28.05
N ALA A 380 4.84 -11.00 -28.70
CA ALA A 380 5.92 -10.19 -28.12
C ALA A 380 5.54 -9.55 -26.79
N LEU A 381 4.30 -9.10 -26.64
CA LEU A 381 3.80 -8.50 -25.40
C LEU A 381 3.67 -9.48 -24.23
N CYS A 382 3.64 -10.80 -24.49
CA CYS A 382 3.74 -11.81 -23.42
C CYS A 382 5.10 -11.79 -22.71
N LEU A 383 6.11 -11.16 -23.31
CA LEU A 383 7.45 -11.00 -22.73
C LEU A 383 7.60 -9.67 -21.94
N TYR A 384 6.52 -8.98 -21.63
CA TYR A 384 6.54 -7.81 -20.75
C TYR A 384 6.45 -8.22 -19.29
N ILE A 385 7.29 -7.61 -18.45
CA ILE A 385 7.15 -7.66 -17.00
C ILE A 385 6.07 -6.66 -16.61
N ASN A 386 4.99 -7.15 -15.99
CA ASN A 386 3.79 -6.39 -15.68
C ASN A 386 3.54 -6.24 -14.17
N ASN A 387 4.54 -6.45 -13.35
CA ASN A 387 4.49 -6.25 -11.91
C ASN A 387 5.73 -5.52 -11.39
N THR A 388 5.69 -5.06 -10.16
CA THR A 388 6.81 -4.42 -9.49
C THR A 388 6.83 -4.77 -8.00
N ASN A 389 7.88 -4.36 -7.28
CA ASN A 389 7.99 -4.50 -5.83
C ASN A 389 6.79 -3.86 -5.13
N TYR A 390 6.60 -4.23 -3.86
CA TYR A 390 5.66 -3.54 -2.98
C TYR A 390 5.96 -2.04 -2.92
N GLN A 391 4.92 -1.22 -3.01
CA GLN A 391 5.03 0.23 -3.07
C GLN A 391 4.59 0.86 -1.75
N SER A 392 5.39 1.79 -1.24
CA SER A 392 5.03 2.59 -0.08
C SER A 392 4.04 3.70 -0.43
N ASP A 393 3.09 3.93 0.48
CA ASP A 393 2.34 5.18 0.53
C ASP A 393 3.23 6.29 1.07
N ALA A 394 2.83 7.55 0.97
CA ALA A 394 3.66 8.67 1.42
C ALA A 394 3.77 8.77 2.94
N THR A 395 2.75 8.29 3.65
CA THR A 395 2.62 8.26 5.10
C THR A 395 1.94 6.96 5.49
N GLY A 396 1.78 6.68 6.77
CA GLY A 396 1.00 5.55 7.25
C GLY A 396 1.75 4.63 8.20
N VAL A 397 1.35 3.38 8.24
CA VAL A 397 1.88 2.35 9.12
C VAL A 397 2.91 1.51 8.39
N ILE A 398 4.04 1.25 9.03
CA ILE A 398 5.09 0.36 8.54
C ILE A 398 4.62 -1.09 8.69
N PHE A 399 4.62 -1.80 7.57
CA PHE A 399 4.60 -3.24 7.46
C PHE A 399 5.81 -3.69 6.65
N ASN A 400 5.99 -4.99 6.44
CA ASN A 400 7.07 -5.51 5.62
C ASN A 400 6.50 -6.16 4.38
N ASP A 401 7.19 -6.01 3.24
CA ASP A 401 6.83 -6.74 2.05
C ASP A 401 7.10 -8.25 2.21
N ARG A 402 6.41 -9.07 1.42
CA ARG A 402 6.52 -10.53 1.47
C ARG A 402 7.78 -11.05 0.80
N GLN A 403 8.33 -10.30 -0.17
CA GLN A 403 9.43 -10.75 -1.01
C GLN A 403 10.79 -10.60 -0.31
N HIS A 404 11.11 -9.40 0.14
CA HIS A 404 12.41 -9.04 0.70
C HIS A 404 12.36 -8.76 2.21
N ASN A 405 11.15 -8.68 2.76
CA ASN A 405 10.91 -8.37 4.17
C ASN A 405 11.45 -7.00 4.59
N ILE A 406 11.40 -6.01 3.70
CA ILE A 406 11.73 -4.60 3.96
C ILE A 406 10.48 -3.81 4.34
N PRO A 407 10.63 -2.71 5.10
CA PRO A 407 9.53 -1.84 5.47
C PRO A 407 8.82 -1.19 4.28
N VAL A 408 7.49 -1.21 4.32
CA VAL A 408 6.58 -0.59 3.35
C VAL A 408 5.48 0.13 4.11
N LEU A 409 5.19 1.38 3.75
CA LEU A 409 4.13 2.19 4.37
C LEU A 409 2.77 1.90 3.73
N LYS A 410 1.72 1.73 4.57
CA LYS A 410 0.32 1.67 4.13
C LYS A 410 -0.53 2.61 4.96
N ASP A 411 -1.35 3.43 4.30
CA ASP A 411 -2.08 4.53 4.95
C ASP A 411 -3.60 4.40 4.79
N VAL A 412 -4.32 4.43 5.93
CA VAL A 412 -5.79 4.46 5.93
C VAL A 412 -6.35 5.83 5.51
N TRP A 413 -5.58 6.92 5.60
CA TRP A 413 -6.03 8.24 5.11
C TRP A 413 -6.02 8.36 3.60
N ASP A 414 -5.10 7.65 2.92
CA ASP A 414 -5.05 7.52 1.45
C ASP A 414 -5.20 8.85 0.69
N GLU A 415 -4.60 9.91 1.20
CA GLU A 415 -4.81 11.28 0.67
C GLU A 415 -4.32 11.46 -0.77
N LYS A 416 -3.23 10.77 -1.13
CA LYS A 416 -2.62 10.88 -2.46
C LYS A 416 -3.26 9.95 -3.49
N LYS A 417 -3.41 8.65 -3.16
CA LYS A 417 -3.90 7.63 -4.09
C LYS A 417 -5.43 7.65 -4.22
N LYS A 418 -6.17 8.10 -3.20
CA LYS A 418 -7.63 8.22 -3.19
C LYS A 418 -8.37 6.93 -3.55
N ARG A 419 -7.82 5.77 -3.11
CA ARG A 419 -8.41 4.44 -3.30
C ARG A 419 -9.72 4.23 -2.55
N ILE A 420 -9.89 4.96 -1.44
CA ILE A 420 -11.03 4.84 -0.52
C ILE A 420 -11.70 6.18 -0.25
N LYS A 421 -12.96 6.11 0.14
CA LYS A 421 -13.77 7.28 0.54
C LYS A 421 -14.01 7.32 2.04
N ALA A 422 -14.16 6.17 2.69
CA ALA A 422 -14.27 6.02 4.14
C ALA A 422 -12.99 5.39 4.68
N ARG A 423 -12.47 5.92 5.79
CA ARG A 423 -11.18 5.50 6.39
C ARG A 423 -11.35 4.40 7.44
N ASN A 424 -12.58 3.91 7.58
CA ASN A 424 -12.91 2.92 8.58
C ASN A 424 -12.25 1.58 8.24
N PHE A 425 -11.77 0.89 9.28
CA PHE A 425 -11.07 -0.36 9.14
C PHE A 425 -11.60 -1.45 10.08
N ALA A 426 -11.38 -2.70 9.70
CA ALA A 426 -11.66 -3.85 10.54
C ALA A 426 -10.45 -4.79 10.60
N ILE A 427 -10.22 -5.36 11.78
CA ILE A 427 -9.20 -6.39 12.03
C ILE A 427 -9.92 -7.70 12.32
N PHE A 428 -9.67 -8.73 11.52
CA PHE A 428 -10.22 -10.07 11.71
C PHE A 428 -9.10 -11.03 12.11
N ALA A 429 -9.20 -11.59 13.32
CA ALA A 429 -8.20 -12.53 13.81
C ALA A 429 -8.75 -13.41 14.94
N PRO A 430 -8.59 -14.73 14.86
CA PRO A 430 -8.89 -15.63 15.99
C PRO A 430 -8.05 -15.29 17.22
N THR A 431 -8.45 -15.81 18.37
CA THR A 431 -7.69 -15.67 19.60
C THR A 431 -6.30 -16.33 19.44
N GLY A 432 -5.25 -15.65 19.89
CA GLY A 432 -3.86 -16.13 19.82
C GLY A 432 -3.11 -15.80 18.53
N GLU A 433 -3.77 -15.26 17.50
CA GLU A 433 -3.11 -14.90 16.21
C GLU A 433 -2.49 -13.49 16.21
N GLY A 434 -2.46 -12.77 17.35
CA GLY A 434 -1.77 -11.49 17.47
C GLY A 434 -2.61 -10.24 17.11
N LYS A 435 -3.94 -10.30 17.23
CA LYS A 435 -4.85 -9.16 16.92
C LYS A 435 -4.49 -7.89 17.69
N SER A 436 -4.31 -7.97 19.01
CA SER A 436 -3.96 -6.82 19.86
C SER A 436 -2.54 -6.31 19.56
N PHE A 437 -1.62 -7.20 19.19
CA PHE A 437 -0.29 -6.85 18.71
C PHE A 437 -0.33 -6.00 17.44
N LEU A 438 -1.10 -6.43 16.43
CA LEU A 438 -1.33 -5.68 15.21
C LEU A 438 -2.00 -4.33 15.48
N ALA A 439 -3.03 -4.31 16.34
CA ALA A 439 -3.72 -3.07 16.69
C ALA A 439 -2.78 -2.08 17.39
N ASN A 440 -1.98 -2.53 18.37
CA ASN A 440 -0.95 -1.69 18.99
C ASN A 440 0.03 -1.12 17.96
N ASN A 441 0.47 -1.93 16.97
CA ASN A 441 1.37 -1.47 15.91
C ASN A 441 0.74 -0.37 15.05
N ILE A 442 -0.52 -0.51 14.67
CA ILE A 442 -1.27 0.47 13.88
C ILE A 442 -1.45 1.76 14.67
N LEU A 443 -2.00 1.65 15.88
CA LEU A 443 -2.36 2.80 16.72
C LEU A 443 -1.15 3.61 17.15
N ARG A 444 -0.07 2.95 17.60
CA ARG A 444 1.15 3.63 18.02
C ARG A 444 1.73 4.47 16.89
N GLN A 445 1.84 3.90 15.70
CA GLN A 445 2.44 4.62 14.56
C GLN A 445 1.58 5.80 14.11
N TYR A 446 0.26 5.71 14.16
CA TYR A 446 -0.63 6.85 13.93
C TYR A 446 -0.54 7.89 15.05
N PHE A 447 -0.46 7.46 16.31
CA PHE A 447 -0.26 8.36 17.44
C PHE A 447 1.01 9.21 17.28
N GLU A 448 2.11 8.59 16.88
CA GLU A 448 3.39 9.23 16.58
C GLU A 448 3.33 10.18 15.35
N GLN A 449 2.30 10.06 14.52
CA GLN A 449 1.98 10.96 13.40
C GLN A 449 0.93 12.03 13.79
N ASN A 450 0.81 12.34 15.08
CA ASN A 450 -0.13 13.33 15.64
C ASN A 450 -1.61 13.01 15.44
N VAL A 451 -1.97 11.74 15.39
CA VAL A 451 -3.37 11.29 15.38
C VAL A 451 -3.88 11.15 16.82
N ARG A 452 -5.06 11.67 17.12
CA ARG A 452 -5.73 11.44 18.40
C ARG A 452 -6.34 10.05 18.45
N LEU A 453 -6.24 9.38 19.60
CA LEU A 453 -6.75 8.01 19.77
C LEU A 453 -7.75 7.95 20.91
N VAL A 454 -8.89 7.33 20.65
CA VAL A 454 -9.83 6.87 21.69
C VAL A 454 -9.99 5.36 21.52
N ILE A 455 -9.57 4.62 22.54
CA ILE A 455 -9.55 3.15 22.53
C ILE A 455 -10.55 2.63 23.55
N ILE A 456 -11.45 1.77 23.13
CA ILE A 456 -12.42 1.07 23.98
C ILE A 456 -11.98 -0.39 24.05
N ASP A 457 -11.43 -0.78 25.19
CA ASP A 457 -10.78 -2.07 25.42
C ASP A 457 -11.52 -2.90 26.49
N LEU A 458 -11.70 -4.18 26.20
CA LEU A 458 -12.27 -5.19 27.11
C LEU A 458 -11.23 -6.22 27.58
N GLY A 459 -9.93 -5.98 27.36
CA GLY A 459 -8.88 -6.96 27.63
C GLY A 459 -7.59 -6.41 28.23
N GLY A 460 -7.51 -5.10 28.55
CA GLY A 460 -6.31 -4.49 29.14
C GLY A 460 -5.09 -4.44 28.19
N SER A 461 -5.32 -4.47 26.88
CA SER A 461 -4.25 -4.68 25.89
C SER A 461 -3.42 -3.44 25.55
N TYR A 462 -3.85 -2.24 25.94
CA TYR A 462 -3.26 -0.97 25.49
C TYR A 462 -2.59 -0.15 26.59
N SER A 463 -2.66 -0.59 27.86
CA SER A 463 -2.12 0.16 28.99
C SER A 463 -0.61 0.33 28.92
N LYS A 464 0.14 -0.67 28.47
CA LYS A 464 1.60 -0.58 28.32
C LYS A 464 2.00 0.40 27.23
N PHE A 465 1.31 0.39 26.09
CA PHE A 465 1.48 1.38 25.02
C PHE A 465 1.24 2.80 25.55
N ALA A 466 0.16 3.01 26.29
CA ALA A 466 -0.16 4.32 26.85
C ALA A 466 0.94 4.83 27.79
N LYS A 467 1.51 3.97 28.64
CA LYS A 467 2.59 4.32 29.57
C LYS A 467 3.91 4.72 28.92
N LEU A 468 4.10 4.47 27.62
CA LEU A 468 5.22 5.01 26.82
C LEU A 468 5.12 6.54 26.60
N TYR A 469 3.93 7.11 26.74
CA TYR A 469 3.64 8.53 26.50
C TYR A 469 2.98 9.17 27.73
N PRO A 470 3.72 9.34 28.84
CA PRO A 470 3.15 9.71 30.14
C PRO A 470 2.40 11.05 30.15
N ASP A 471 2.84 12.01 29.33
CA ASP A 471 2.25 13.35 29.29
C ASP A 471 0.98 13.43 28.43
N ASP A 472 0.83 12.53 27.48
CA ASP A 472 -0.20 12.58 26.43
C ASP A 472 -1.35 11.60 26.61
N HIS A 473 -1.28 10.71 27.63
CA HIS A 473 -2.29 9.68 27.79
C HIS A 473 -3.15 9.83 29.05
N ILE A 474 -4.30 9.18 29.01
CA ILE A 474 -5.14 8.86 30.18
C ILE A 474 -5.72 7.46 30.02
N ILE A 475 -5.66 6.67 31.07
CA ILE A 475 -6.31 5.36 31.16
C ILE A 475 -7.46 5.47 32.14
N LEU A 476 -8.67 5.20 31.68
CA LEU A 476 -9.90 5.24 32.45
C LEU A 476 -10.33 3.80 32.71
N ARG A 477 -10.06 3.36 33.91
CA ARG A 477 -10.38 1.99 34.38
C ARG A 477 -11.42 2.09 35.50
N TYR A 478 -12.43 1.25 35.44
CA TYR A 478 -13.32 1.05 36.56
C TYR A 478 -12.63 0.19 37.66
N GLU A 479 -12.59 0.70 38.87
CA GLU A 479 -12.22 -0.06 40.07
C GLU A 479 -13.28 0.20 41.14
N GLN A 480 -13.78 -0.86 41.75
CA GLN A 480 -14.83 -0.71 42.77
C GLN A 480 -14.38 0.22 43.88
N GLY A 481 -15.19 1.24 44.18
CA GLY A 481 -14.91 2.24 45.21
C GLY A 481 -13.92 3.33 44.84
N LYS A 482 -13.44 3.37 43.57
CA LYS A 482 -12.59 4.46 43.06
C LYS A 482 -13.33 5.26 42.01
N ASN A 483 -13.07 6.57 41.97
CA ASN A 483 -13.64 7.42 40.92
C ASN A 483 -13.00 7.17 39.58
N LEU A 484 -13.75 7.48 38.49
CA LEU A 484 -13.29 7.34 37.13
C LEU A 484 -12.34 8.45 36.68
N GLY A 485 -12.13 9.47 37.49
CA GLY A 485 -11.32 10.64 37.13
C GLY A 485 -11.95 11.54 36.06
N ILE A 486 -13.25 11.38 35.76
CA ILE A 486 -13.98 12.19 34.78
C ILE A 486 -15.17 12.85 35.46
N ASN A 487 -15.27 14.15 35.29
CA ASN A 487 -16.48 14.90 35.61
C ASN A 487 -17.15 15.40 34.30
N PRO A 488 -18.27 14.77 33.87
CA PRO A 488 -18.98 15.21 32.67
C PRO A 488 -19.54 16.64 32.77
N PHE A 489 -19.78 17.13 33.99
CA PHE A 489 -20.37 18.43 34.26
C PHE A 489 -19.36 19.58 34.33
N TYR A 490 -18.08 19.27 34.37
CA TYR A 490 -17.03 20.30 34.44
C TYR A 490 -17.06 21.23 33.22
N ILE A 491 -17.04 22.52 33.48
CA ILE A 491 -16.79 23.59 32.51
C ILE A 491 -15.77 24.55 33.10
N SER A 492 -14.84 25.07 32.29
CA SER A 492 -13.86 26.06 32.73
C SER A 492 -14.45 27.47 32.85
N ASP A 493 -15.41 27.80 31.99
CA ASP A 493 -16.14 29.06 31.94
C ASP A 493 -17.58 28.82 31.48
N VAL A 494 -18.52 29.69 31.93
CA VAL A 494 -19.93 29.60 31.52
C VAL A 494 -20.10 29.81 30.02
N ASN A 495 -19.17 30.50 29.35
CA ASN A 495 -19.16 30.63 27.89
C ASN A 495 -18.86 29.31 27.16
N ASP A 496 -18.29 28.31 27.82
CA ASP A 496 -18.06 26.98 27.27
C ASP A 496 -19.35 26.14 27.21
N LEU A 497 -20.42 26.62 27.81
CA LEU A 497 -21.75 26.01 27.78
C LEU A 497 -22.47 26.29 26.47
N THR A 498 -21.94 25.75 25.39
CA THR A 498 -22.55 25.85 24.04
C THR A 498 -23.87 25.08 23.97
N PRO A 499 -24.75 25.38 22.99
CA PRO A 499 -25.98 24.59 22.78
C PRO A 499 -25.70 23.09 22.62
N GLU A 500 -24.63 22.73 21.93
CA GLU A 500 -24.19 21.35 21.72
C GLU A 500 -23.79 20.69 23.04
N ARG A 501 -23.06 21.42 23.91
CA ARG A 501 -22.65 20.92 25.22
C ARG A 501 -23.84 20.67 26.12
N LEU A 502 -24.82 21.57 26.13
CA LEU A 502 -26.08 21.38 26.85
C LEU A 502 -26.86 20.16 26.35
N GLU A 503 -26.88 19.95 25.04
CA GLU A 503 -27.52 18.80 24.42
C GLU A 503 -26.88 17.48 24.86
N ASP A 504 -25.55 17.42 24.86
CA ASP A 504 -24.80 16.24 25.26
C ASP A 504 -25.03 15.89 26.74
N LEU A 505 -25.01 16.89 27.62
CA LEU A 505 -25.29 16.71 29.04
C LEU A 505 -26.72 16.29 29.28
N ALA A 506 -27.69 16.86 28.55
CA ALA A 506 -29.09 16.47 28.64
C ALA A 506 -29.30 15.02 28.21
N ILE A 507 -28.69 14.61 27.09
CA ILE A 507 -28.74 13.23 26.62
C ILE A 507 -28.11 12.30 27.69
N PHE A 508 -26.94 12.68 28.24
CA PHE A 508 -26.26 11.90 29.27
C PHE A 508 -27.19 11.69 30.52
N LEU A 509 -27.82 12.74 31.02
CA LEU A 509 -28.74 12.64 32.15
C LEU A 509 -29.98 11.82 31.81
N LEU A 510 -30.63 12.07 30.67
CA LEU A 510 -31.80 11.31 30.27
C LEU A 510 -31.53 9.82 30.12
N GLU A 511 -30.34 9.48 29.62
CA GLU A 511 -29.94 8.07 29.51
C GLU A 511 -29.64 7.45 30.89
N LEU A 512 -29.16 8.22 31.90
CA LEU A 512 -29.08 7.76 33.30
C LEU A 512 -30.47 7.51 33.88
N LEU A 513 -31.43 8.40 33.60
CA LEU A 513 -32.78 8.36 34.13
C LEU A 513 -33.64 7.28 33.44
N ALA A 514 -33.49 7.05 32.16
CA ALA A 514 -34.41 6.28 31.34
C ALA A 514 -34.16 4.76 31.32
N SER A 515 -33.01 4.27 31.79
CA SER A 515 -32.66 2.83 31.78
C SER A 515 -33.06 2.05 30.50
N GLY A 516 -32.88 2.70 29.32
CA GLY A 516 -33.19 2.09 27.99
C GLY A 516 -34.60 2.36 27.46
N LYS A 517 -35.39 3.21 28.07
CA LYS A 517 -36.66 3.69 27.46
C LYS A 517 -36.37 4.84 26.49
N ALA A 518 -37.14 4.92 25.40
CA ALA A 518 -37.05 6.04 24.47
C ALA A 518 -37.54 7.34 25.15
N THR A 519 -36.72 8.38 25.14
CA THR A 519 -37.02 9.71 25.65
C THR A 519 -37.74 10.56 24.62
N THR A 520 -38.64 11.43 25.05
CA THR A 520 -39.35 12.36 24.16
C THR A 520 -38.58 13.65 23.98
N LYS A 521 -38.89 14.40 22.90
CA LYS A 521 -38.31 15.74 22.68
C LYS A 521 -38.68 16.72 23.79
N ALA A 522 -39.83 16.56 24.40
CA ALA A 522 -40.27 17.41 25.53
C ALA A 522 -39.44 17.18 26.79
N GLU A 523 -39.11 15.94 27.14
CA GLU A 523 -38.21 15.59 28.23
C GLU A 523 -36.78 16.13 27.97
N GLU A 524 -36.28 16.02 26.77
CA GLU A 524 -34.97 16.57 26.37
C GLU A 524 -34.94 18.10 26.59
N VAL A 525 -35.96 18.82 26.13
CA VAL A 525 -36.06 20.28 26.32
C VAL A 525 -36.17 20.64 27.80
N ALA A 526 -36.91 19.86 28.58
CA ALA A 526 -37.04 20.07 30.02
C ALA A 526 -35.70 19.95 30.74
N VAL A 527 -34.96 18.86 30.49
CA VAL A 527 -33.60 18.65 31.06
C VAL A 527 -32.59 19.71 30.60
N LYS A 528 -32.66 20.17 29.37
CA LYS A 528 -31.82 21.29 28.87
C LYS A 528 -32.12 22.61 29.65
N LYS A 529 -33.38 22.91 29.96
CA LYS A 529 -33.76 24.06 30.78
C LYS A 529 -33.20 23.93 32.19
N VAL A 530 -33.32 22.74 32.79
CA VAL A 530 -32.79 22.46 34.14
C VAL A 530 -31.27 22.66 34.20
N LEU A 531 -30.53 22.06 33.27
CA LEU A 531 -29.07 22.23 33.16
C LEU A 531 -28.66 23.68 32.94
N ARG A 532 -29.28 24.36 31.98
CA ARG A 532 -28.97 25.77 31.72
C ARG A 532 -29.21 26.65 32.96
N TYR A 533 -30.31 26.41 33.64
CA TYR A 533 -30.63 27.18 34.87
C TYR A 533 -29.61 26.90 35.98
N TYR A 534 -29.21 25.64 36.19
CA TYR A 534 -28.18 25.24 37.12
C TYR A 534 -26.85 25.98 36.85
N TYR A 535 -26.35 25.96 35.63
CA TYR A 535 -25.10 26.63 35.32
C TYR A 535 -25.16 28.16 35.45
N LEU A 536 -26.27 28.77 35.07
CA LEU A 536 -26.45 30.22 35.17
C LEU A 536 -26.59 30.71 36.63
N GLN A 537 -27.15 29.89 37.52
CA GLN A 537 -27.27 30.22 38.93
C GLN A 537 -26.00 29.92 39.73
N ASN A 538 -25.12 29.10 39.22
CA ASN A 538 -23.94 28.59 39.94
C ASN A 538 -22.63 29.08 39.25
N VAL A 539 -22.64 30.33 38.76
CA VAL A 539 -21.49 30.93 38.07
C VAL A 539 -20.29 31.01 39.00
N GLY A 540 -19.15 30.40 38.62
CA GLY A 540 -17.91 30.38 39.41
C GLY A 540 -17.89 29.33 40.55
N GLY A 541 -18.90 28.43 40.61
CA GLY A 541 -18.90 27.24 41.48
C GLY A 541 -18.36 26.00 40.77
N THR A 542 -18.04 24.99 41.57
CA THR A 542 -17.72 23.65 41.03
C THR A 542 -18.98 23.00 40.47
N HIS A 543 -18.89 22.52 39.24
CA HIS A 543 -19.98 21.84 38.57
C HIS A 543 -19.76 20.32 38.61
N SER A 544 -20.68 19.61 39.29
CA SER A 544 -20.68 18.16 39.42
C SER A 544 -22.11 17.60 39.38
N LEU A 545 -22.25 16.29 39.25
CA LEU A 545 -23.55 15.62 39.38
C LEU A 545 -24.15 15.84 40.77
N GLU A 546 -23.30 15.76 41.78
CA GLU A 546 -23.70 16.00 43.18
C GLU A 546 -24.23 17.42 43.42
N ASN A 547 -23.52 18.44 42.91
CA ASN A 547 -23.97 19.81 43.00
C ASN A 547 -25.25 20.07 42.22
N LEU A 548 -25.45 19.44 41.10
CA LEU A 548 -26.70 19.50 40.34
C LEU A 548 -27.84 18.86 41.11
N TYR A 549 -27.61 17.68 41.74
CA TYR A 549 -28.57 16.98 42.55
C TYR A 549 -29.01 17.85 43.74
N GLN A 550 -28.08 18.36 44.54
CA GLN A 550 -28.33 19.26 45.68
C GLN A 550 -29.04 20.54 45.26
N PHE A 551 -28.69 21.12 44.09
CA PHE A 551 -29.37 22.29 43.56
C PHE A 551 -30.85 22.02 43.27
N VAL A 552 -31.15 20.89 42.61
CA VAL A 552 -32.54 20.50 42.30
C VAL A 552 -33.31 20.14 43.59
N ASP A 553 -32.70 19.42 44.53
CA ASP A 553 -33.35 19.05 45.80
C ASP A 553 -33.70 20.29 46.64
N THR A 554 -32.80 21.26 46.71
CA THR A 554 -33.02 22.52 47.45
C THR A 554 -34.19 23.36 46.89
N LYS A 555 -34.41 23.31 45.60
CA LYS A 555 -35.41 24.08 44.86
C LYS A 555 -36.64 23.27 44.42
N LYS A 556 -36.79 22.03 44.86
CA LYS A 556 -37.77 21.07 44.32
C LYS A 556 -39.21 21.59 44.29
N ASP A 557 -39.62 22.43 45.30
CA ASP A 557 -40.99 22.92 45.42
C ASP A 557 -41.32 24.09 44.46
N THR A 558 -40.32 24.84 43.94
CA THR A 558 -40.55 26.02 43.09
C THR A 558 -39.98 25.85 41.67
N PHE A 559 -39.15 24.83 41.48
CA PHE A 559 -38.30 24.67 40.32
C PHE A 559 -39.05 24.56 38.97
N LEU A 560 -40.17 23.78 38.95
CA LEU A 560 -40.96 23.57 37.74
C LEU A 560 -41.72 24.82 37.31
N GLU A 561 -42.23 25.61 38.31
CA GLU A 561 -42.93 26.87 38.06
C GLU A 561 -41.96 27.94 37.52
N GLU A 562 -40.75 28.08 38.12
CA GLU A 562 -39.72 29.02 37.68
C GLU A 562 -39.27 28.76 36.24
N LEU A 563 -39.17 27.49 35.83
CA LEU A 563 -38.73 27.13 34.50
C LEU A 563 -39.88 26.90 33.49
N HIS A 564 -41.12 27.07 33.92
CA HIS A 564 -42.31 26.76 33.10
C HIS A 564 -42.23 25.37 32.46
N ILE A 565 -41.93 24.32 33.30
CA ILE A 565 -41.87 22.93 32.90
C ILE A 565 -43.07 22.19 33.48
N GLN A 566 -43.78 21.40 32.65
CA GLN A 566 -44.87 20.55 33.13
C GLN A 566 -44.29 19.27 33.75
N GLU A 567 -44.86 18.81 34.89
CA GLU A 567 -44.41 17.65 35.63
C GLU A 567 -44.34 16.36 34.77
N GLN A 568 -45.25 16.23 33.81
CA GLN A 568 -45.23 15.11 32.86
C GLN A 568 -43.99 15.04 31.98
N HIS A 569 -43.23 16.14 31.83
CA HIS A 569 -42.02 16.21 30.99
C HIS A 569 -40.72 16.20 31.85
N PHE A 570 -40.81 16.41 33.15
CA PHE A 570 -39.71 16.32 34.09
C PHE A 570 -40.25 16.06 35.47
N ASN A 571 -40.22 14.81 35.91
CA ASN A 571 -40.61 14.42 37.25
C ASN A 571 -39.42 14.62 38.23
N ILE A 572 -39.50 15.64 39.08
CA ILE A 572 -38.43 15.97 40.03
C ILE A 572 -38.16 14.84 41.00
N TYR A 573 -39.20 14.16 41.48
CA TYR A 573 -39.06 13.10 42.45
C TYR A 573 -38.42 11.86 41.87
N ASP A 574 -38.78 11.47 40.67
CA ASP A 574 -38.10 10.39 39.92
C ASP A 574 -36.66 10.75 39.60
N PHE A 575 -36.40 12.00 39.20
CA PHE A 575 -35.06 12.50 38.97
C PHE A 575 -34.17 12.37 40.22
N LEU A 576 -34.62 12.90 41.37
CA LEU A 576 -33.88 12.80 42.63
C LEU A 576 -33.75 11.35 43.10
N HIS A 577 -34.81 10.56 43.00
CA HIS A 577 -34.79 9.15 43.41
C HIS A 577 -33.75 8.32 42.63
N ILE A 578 -33.72 8.46 41.32
CA ILE A 578 -32.78 7.71 40.45
C ILE A 578 -31.34 8.22 40.64
N LEU A 579 -31.14 9.53 40.67
CA LEU A 579 -29.80 10.09 40.84
C LEU A 579 -29.23 9.90 42.25
N SER A 580 -30.04 9.62 43.27
CA SER A 580 -29.52 9.29 44.60
C SER A 580 -28.61 8.07 44.62
N GLU A 581 -28.73 7.15 43.65
CA GLU A 581 -27.80 6.04 43.50
C GLU A 581 -26.36 6.45 43.09
N TYR A 582 -26.20 7.67 42.51
CA TYR A 582 -24.96 8.17 41.97
C TYR A 582 -24.36 9.35 42.78
N VAL A 583 -24.96 9.77 43.85
CA VAL A 583 -24.52 10.89 44.70
C VAL A 583 -24.59 10.51 46.19
N ASP A 584 -23.98 11.32 47.05
CA ASP A 584 -23.92 11.14 48.52
C ASP A 584 -23.48 9.71 48.90
N ASP A 585 -24.32 8.95 49.58
CA ASP A 585 -24.08 7.58 50.04
C ASP A 585 -24.61 6.52 49.05
N GLY A 586 -24.98 6.90 47.84
CA GLY A 586 -25.49 5.99 46.80
C GLY A 586 -24.48 4.96 46.38
N LEU A 587 -24.98 3.79 45.88
CA LEU A 587 -24.17 2.63 45.53
C LEU A 587 -23.06 2.94 44.50
N TYR A 588 -23.31 3.88 43.60
CA TYR A 588 -22.42 4.28 42.53
C TYR A 588 -21.87 5.72 42.65
N SER A 589 -21.99 6.33 43.86
CA SER A 589 -21.56 7.72 44.10
C SER A 589 -20.07 7.93 43.82
N PHE A 590 -19.24 6.92 44.04
CA PHE A 590 -17.81 6.98 43.81
C PHE A 590 -17.46 7.23 42.33
N LEU A 591 -18.35 6.90 41.37
CA LEU A 591 -18.07 7.06 39.93
C LEU A 591 -17.85 8.52 39.53
N PHE A 592 -18.61 9.44 40.12
CA PHE A 592 -18.62 10.87 39.75
C PHE A 592 -18.10 11.79 40.86
N ASN A 593 -17.67 11.22 42.00
CA ASN A 593 -17.10 11.98 43.10
C ASN A 593 -15.64 12.33 42.79
N VAL A 594 -15.43 13.42 42.05
CA VAL A 594 -14.12 13.87 41.60
C VAL A 594 -13.77 15.18 42.26
N SER A 595 -12.69 15.21 43.05
CA SER A 595 -12.13 16.44 43.61
C SER A 595 -11.61 17.38 42.52
N GLU A 596 -11.58 18.68 42.74
CA GLU A 596 -11.12 19.68 41.76
C GLU A 596 -9.71 19.41 41.26
N ASP A 597 -8.83 18.89 42.09
CA ASP A 597 -7.45 18.54 41.76
C ASP A 597 -7.33 17.29 40.86
N GLN A 598 -8.40 16.49 40.71
CA GLN A 598 -8.43 15.26 39.90
C GLN A 598 -9.20 15.41 38.59
N THR A 599 -9.63 16.61 38.23
CA THR A 599 -10.30 16.88 36.97
C THR A 599 -9.32 16.75 35.82
N TYR A 600 -9.23 15.56 35.23
CA TYR A 600 -8.50 15.39 33.99
C TYR A 600 -9.22 16.14 32.87
N LYS A 601 -8.51 17.07 32.25
CA LYS A 601 -8.95 17.67 31.00
C LYS A 601 -8.75 16.65 29.89
N ILE A 602 -9.75 15.83 29.63
CA ILE A 602 -9.73 14.84 28.53
C ILE A 602 -9.33 15.46 27.20
N GLU A 603 -9.74 16.72 26.97
CA GLU A 603 -9.47 17.46 25.77
C GLU A 603 -7.96 17.68 25.51
N ASP A 604 -7.17 17.75 26.56
CA ASP A 604 -5.73 17.99 26.47
C ASP A 604 -4.94 16.69 26.18
N LYS A 605 -5.57 15.52 26.32
CA LYS A 605 -4.93 14.22 26.08
C LYS A 605 -5.18 13.72 24.68
N ARG A 606 -4.12 13.26 24.02
CA ARG A 606 -4.21 12.70 22.66
C ARG A 606 -4.49 11.20 22.63
N LEU A 607 -4.19 10.49 23.73
CA LEU A 607 -4.43 9.05 23.87
C LEU A 607 -5.34 8.78 25.07
N ILE A 608 -6.53 8.33 24.79
CA ILE A 608 -7.55 8.01 25.81
C ILE A 608 -7.87 6.53 25.70
N VAL A 609 -7.67 5.77 26.77
CA VAL A 609 -7.96 4.34 26.83
C VAL A 609 -9.05 4.10 27.87
N PHE A 610 -10.18 3.52 27.45
CA PHE A 610 -11.23 3.03 28.33
C PHE A 610 -11.04 1.52 28.52
N GLU A 611 -10.65 1.10 29.73
CA GLU A 611 -10.54 -0.30 30.11
C GLU A 611 -11.84 -0.77 30.80
N LEU A 612 -12.58 -1.64 30.12
CA LEU A 612 -13.91 -2.09 30.52
C LEU A 612 -13.92 -3.53 31.03
N ASP A 613 -12.78 -4.16 31.31
CA ASP A 613 -12.70 -5.59 31.64
C ASP A 613 -13.44 -5.91 32.93
N GLU A 614 -13.34 -5.10 33.99
CA GLU A 614 -13.98 -5.30 35.26
C GLU A 614 -15.50 -5.02 35.27
N VAL A 615 -16.00 -4.28 34.27
CA VAL A 615 -17.43 -3.92 34.18
C VAL A 615 -18.22 -4.74 33.16
N LYS A 616 -17.57 -5.62 32.40
CA LYS A 616 -18.21 -6.41 31.34
C LYS A 616 -19.46 -7.21 31.79
N ASP A 617 -19.52 -7.57 33.06
CA ASP A 617 -20.62 -8.36 33.67
C ASP A 617 -21.65 -7.47 34.42
N ASN A 618 -21.35 -6.18 34.64
CA ASN A 618 -22.26 -5.22 35.25
C ASN A 618 -22.89 -4.28 34.23
N LYS A 619 -24.13 -4.56 33.82
CA LYS A 619 -24.83 -3.84 32.78
C LYS A 619 -25.03 -2.34 33.04
N GLU A 620 -25.27 -1.95 34.31
CA GLU A 620 -25.52 -0.56 34.71
C GLU A 620 -24.26 0.27 34.61
N ILE A 621 -23.16 -0.18 35.23
CA ILE A 621 -21.86 0.53 35.14
C ILE A 621 -21.36 0.60 33.69
N LEU A 622 -21.48 -0.48 32.97
CA LEU A 622 -21.06 -0.49 31.54
C LEU A 622 -21.89 0.50 30.72
N SER A 623 -23.20 0.62 30.95
CA SER A 623 -24.04 1.64 30.30
C SER A 623 -23.54 3.06 30.62
N VAL A 624 -23.18 3.33 31.85
CA VAL A 624 -22.57 4.61 32.24
C VAL A 624 -21.24 4.84 31.54
N MET A 625 -20.37 3.83 31.51
CA MET A 625 -19.07 3.92 30.81
C MET A 625 -19.23 4.20 29.31
N LEU A 626 -20.17 3.56 28.63
CA LEU A 626 -20.45 3.81 27.20
C LEU A 626 -20.93 5.24 26.96
N LYS A 627 -21.69 5.83 27.88
CA LYS A 627 -22.11 7.23 27.79
C LYS A 627 -20.94 8.19 28.00
N LEU A 628 -20.02 7.89 28.91
CA LEU A 628 -18.79 8.65 29.11
C LEU A 628 -17.88 8.57 27.88
N ILE A 629 -17.78 7.39 27.23
CA ILE A 629 -17.06 7.21 25.97
C ILE A 629 -17.64 8.10 24.88
N LYS A 630 -18.97 8.14 24.72
CA LYS A 630 -19.64 9.02 23.76
C LYS A 630 -19.30 10.49 24.00
N SER A 631 -19.39 10.95 25.25
CA SER A 631 -19.01 12.31 25.65
C SER A 631 -17.52 12.59 25.35
N ALA A 632 -16.63 11.66 25.65
CA ALA A 632 -15.19 11.81 25.37
C ALA A 632 -14.90 11.93 23.87
N ILE A 633 -15.53 11.11 23.03
CA ILE A 633 -15.40 11.17 21.56
C ILE A 633 -15.81 12.54 21.03
N GLN A 634 -16.95 13.07 21.49
CA GLN A 634 -17.45 14.38 21.08
C GLN A 634 -16.51 15.52 21.50
N ARG A 635 -15.98 15.46 22.71
CA ARG A 635 -15.09 16.49 23.27
C ARG A 635 -13.67 16.46 22.69
N THR A 636 -13.25 15.37 22.12
CA THR A 636 -11.87 15.17 21.62
C THR A 636 -11.80 15.10 20.10
N ILE A 637 -12.32 14.04 19.51
CA ILE A 637 -12.18 13.78 18.06
C ILE A 637 -13.08 14.71 17.25
N TRP A 638 -14.29 15.06 17.75
CA TRP A 638 -15.23 15.89 17.00
C TRP A 638 -15.06 17.37 17.19
N ARG A 639 -14.24 17.78 18.16
CA ARG A 639 -13.98 19.18 18.47
C ARG A 639 -13.23 19.92 17.37
N ASN A 640 -12.23 19.28 16.76
CA ASN A 640 -11.37 19.89 15.76
C ASN A 640 -11.26 19.03 14.48
N LYS A 641 -11.97 19.46 13.43
CA LYS A 641 -11.97 18.77 12.12
C LYS A 641 -10.64 18.84 11.38
N ALA A 642 -9.71 19.70 11.78
CA ALA A 642 -8.38 19.79 11.19
C ALA A 642 -7.45 18.67 11.71
N GLU A 643 -7.72 18.15 12.91
CA GLU A 643 -6.93 17.06 13.50
C GLU A 643 -7.44 15.70 13.05
N ARG A 644 -6.50 14.75 12.90
CA ARG A 644 -6.84 13.37 12.61
C ARG A 644 -7.20 12.62 13.88
N GLY A 645 -8.18 11.74 13.85
CA GLY A 645 -8.58 10.94 15.00
C GLY A 645 -8.96 9.50 14.66
N ILE A 646 -8.65 8.56 15.56
CA ILE A 646 -9.08 7.16 15.45
C ILE A 646 -9.87 6.80 16.71
N ILE A 647 -11.00 6.12 16.50
CA ILE A 647 -11.76 5.44 17.53
C ILE A 647 -11.61 3.94 17.29
N LEU A 648 -11.11 3.21 18.27
CA LEU A 648 -10.98 1.75 18.19
C LEU A 648 -11.89 1.05 19.17
N PHE A 649 -12.66 0.08 18.71
CA PHE A 649 -13.42 -0.84 19.51
C PHE A 649 -12.75 -2.23 19.48
N ASP A 650 -12.02 -2.58 20.53
CA ASP A 650 -11.45 -3.93 20.69
C ASP A 650 -12.48 -4.89 21.32
N GLU A 651 -12.41 -6.16 20.90
CA GLU A 651 -13.40 -7.18 21.26
C GLU A 651 -14.86 -6.73 21.00
N PHE A 652 -15.08 -6.07 19.87
CA PHE A 652 -16.35 -5.44 19.51
C PHE A 652 -17.57 -6.35 19.68
N ALA A 653 -17.43 -7.63 19.40
CA ALA A 653 -18.50 -8.61 19.57
C ALA A 653 -19.03 -8.72 21.01
N LYS A 654 -18.16 -8.56 21.99
CA LYS A 654 -18.58 -8.55 23.42
C LYS A 654 -19.40 -7.30 23.76
N GLN A 655 -19.05 -6.18 23.12
CA GLN A 655 -19.75 -4.91 23.31
C GLN A 655 -21.15 -4.90 22.66
N LEU A 656 -21.39 -5.73 21.63
CA LEU A 656 -22.69 -5.87 20.98
C LEU A 656 -23.78 -6.52 21.87
N LYS A 657 -23.41 -7.10 22.99
CA LYS A 657 -24.37 -7.63 23.98
C LYS A 657 -25.15 -6.54 24.69
N PHE A 658 -24.71 -5.28 24.57
CA PHE A 658 -25.32 -4.12 25.19
C PHE A 658 -26.19 -3.39 24.18
N GLY A 659 -27.42 -3.05 24.57
CA GLY A 659 -28.38 -2.37 23.73
C GLY A 659 -27.82 -1.07 23.13
N ASN A 660 -28.18 -0.76 21.89
CA ASN A 660 -27.81 0.47 21.18
C ASN A 660 -26.32 0.69 20.84
N VAL A 661 -25.39 -0.21 21.22
CA VAL A 661 -23.95 -0.06 20.85
C VAL A 661 -23.80 -0.18 19.34
N LEU A 662 -24.45 -1.16 18.71
CA LEU A 662 -24.35 -1.39 17.27
C LEU A 662 -24.85 -0.17 16.46
N GLU A 663 -25.98 0.41 16.86
CA GLU A 663 -26.56 1.59 16.24
C GLU A 663 -25.68 2.85 16.45
N SER A 664 -25.12 2.99 17.65
CA SER A 664 -24.19 4.09 17.95
C SER A 664 -22.92 4.00 17.10
N VAL A 665 -22.37 2.80 16.93
CA VAL A 665 -21.18 2.56 16.10
C VAL A 665 -21.53 2.79 14.62
N GLU A 666 -22.68 2.35 14.12
CA GLU A 666 -23.14 2.66 12.78
C GLU A 666 -23.19 4.18 12.53
N PHE A 667 -23.79 4.93 13.45
CA PHE A 667 -23.83 6.38 13.37
C PHE A 667 -22.40 6.98 13.28
N TYR A 668 -21.49 6.51 14.12
CA TYR A 668 -20.09 6.96 14.07
C TYR A 668 -19.43 6.60 12.74
N TYR A 669 -19.65 5.41 12.20
CA TYR A 669 -19.11 4.99 10.91
C TYR A 669 -19.53 5.91 9.75
N GLN A 670 -20.78 6.40 9.80
CA GLN A 670 -21.31 7.33 8.79
C GLN A 670 -20.80 8.77 9.00
N ALA A 671 -20.66 9.22 10.26
CA ALA A 671 -20.35 10.60 10.60
C ALA A 671 -18.85 10.91 10.64
N ILE A 672 -18.00 9.96 11.03
CA ILE A 672 -16.58 10.18 11.36
C ILE A 672 -15.75 10.73 10.21
N ARG A 673 -16.12 10.42 8.97
CA ARG A 673 -15.44 10.95 7.78
C ARG A 673 -15.46 12.47 7.73
N LYS A 674 -16.59 13.09 8.14
CA LYS A 674 -16.74 14.56 8.17
C LYS A 674 -15.89 15.20 9.27
N GLN A 675 -15.42 14.43 10.22
CA GLN A 675 -14.57 14.85 11.34
C GLN A 675 -13.09 14.52 11.13
N ASN A 676 -12.66 14.22 9.90
CA ASN A 676 -11.29 13.79 9.59
C ASN A 676 -10.82 12.58 10.40
N GLY A 677 -11.73 11.69 10.72
CA GLY A 677 -11.48 10.54 11.57
C GLY A 677 -11.61 9.19 10.86
N ALA A 678 -11.24 8.15 11.58
CA ALA A 678 -11.42 6.75 11.21
C ALA A 678 -11.96 5.96 12.42
N ILE A 679 -12.72 4.89 12.16
CA ILE A 679 -13.13 3.93 13.17
C ILE A 679 -12.53 2.57 12.83
N GLY A 680 -11.97 1.93 13.84
CA GLY A 680 -11.52 0.55 13.80
C GLY A 680 -12.40 -0.35 14.68
N ILE A 681 -12.72 -1.53 14.17
CA ILE A 681 -13.32 -2.62 14.96
C ILE A 681 -12.44 -3.86 14.89
N ILE A 682 -12.34 -4.57 15.99
CA ILE A 682 -11.61 -5.84 16.08
C ILE A 682 -12.60 -6.96 16.37
N LEU A 683 -12.57 -8.00 15.52
CA LEU A 683 -13.45 -9.15 15.59
C LEU A 683 -12.65 -10.44 15.46
N GLN A 684 -13.03 -11.46 16.21
CA GLN A 684 -12.43 -12.81 16.06
C GLN A 684 -12.97 -13.53 14.81
N SER A 685 -14.21 -13.25 14.45
CA SER A 685 -14.88 -13.76 13.26
C SER A 685 -15.91 -12.75 12.79
N ILE A 686 -16.08 -12.63 11.48
CA ILE A 686 -17.11 -11.77 10.88
C ILE A 686 -18.54 -12.21 11.27
N ASN A 687 -18.72 -13.48 11.60
CA ASN A 687 -20.02 -14.04 12.06
C ASN A 687 -20.43 -13.56 13.45
N GLN A 688 -19.53 -12.90 14.19
CA GLN A 688 -19.87 -12.26 15.46
C GLN A 688 -20.75 -11.00 15.26
N LEU A 689 -20.73 -10.41 14.05
CA LEU A 689 -21.67 -9.35 13.71
C LEU A 689 -23.04 -9.95 13.36
N PRO A 690 -24.14 -9.44 13.93
CA PRO A 690 -25.50 -9.87 13.57
C PRO A 690 -25.73 -9.73 12.06
N ASN A 691 -26.58 -10.57 11.50
CA ASN A 691 -26.94 -10.47 10.09
C ASN A 691 -28.18 -9.56 9.93
N ASN A 692 -27.97 -8.24 10.02
CA ASN A 692 -28.98 -7.20 9.91
C ASN A 692 -28.49 -6.01 9.07
N SER A 693 -29.37 -5.04 8.82
CA SER A 693 -29.07 -3.85 8.01
C SER A 693 -27.96 -2.97 8.62
N THR A 694 -27.91 -2.83 9.92
CA THR A 694 -26.92 -2.04 10.64
C THR A 694 -25.51 -2.62 10.47
N SER A 695 -25.37 -3.94 10.66
CA SER A 695 -24.08 -4.62 10.40
C SER A 695 -23.66 -4.54 8.92
N ALA A 696 -24.63 -4.65 7.99
CA ALA A 696 -24.33 -4.46 6.56
C ALA A 696 -23.81 -3.05 6.29
N SER A 697 -24.46 -2.01 6.85
CA SER A 697 -24.02 -0.61 6.75
C SER A 697 -22.60 -0.40 7.29
N ILE A 698 -22.25 -1.00 8.44
CA ILE A 698 -20.89 -0.96 9.01
C ILE A 698 -19.89 -1.59 8.05
N LEU A 699 -20.19 -2.80 7.52
CA LEU A 699 -19.27 -3.51 6.61
C LEU A 699 -19.10 -2.78 5.28
N GLU A 700 -20.15 -2.20 4.70
CA GLU A 700 -20.07 -1.38 3.47
C GLU A 700 -19.20 -0.13 3.65
N ASN A 701 -19.19 0.46 4.83
CA ASN A 701 -18.34 1.59 5.19
C ASN A 701 -16.95 1.20 5.70
N THR A 702 -16.64 -0.09 5.79
CA THR A 702 -15.32 -0.63 6.11
C THR A 702 -14.52 -0.82 4.83
N GLN A 703 -13.67 0.13 4.49
CA GLN A 703 -12.91 0.12 3.23
C GLN A 703 -11.45 -0.32 3.39
N VAL A 704 -11.00 -0.49 4.64
CA VAL A 704 -9.69 -1.06 4.96
C VAL A 704 -9.90 -2.33 5.78
N ILE A 705 -9.31 -3.43 5.33
CA ILE A 705 -9.47 -4.75 5.94
C ILE A 705 -8.10 -5.30 6.27
N TYR A 706 -7.92 -5.69 7.52
CA TYR A 706 -6.78 -6.47 7.99
C TYR A 706 -7.27 -7.86 8.39
N SER A 707 -6.67 -8.92 7.88
CA SER A 707 -6.98 -10.28 8.31
C SER A 707 -5.70 -11.05 8.62
N LEU A 708 -5.60 -11.55 9.83
CA LEU A 708 -4.58 -12.52 10.22
C LEU A 708 -5.04 -13.93 9.83
N ARG A 709 -4.22 -14.94 10.10
CA ARG A 709 -4.53 -16.33 9.77
C ARG A 709 -5.85 -16.78 10.41
N ASN A 710 -6.83 -17.22 9.59
CA ASN A 710 -8.15 -17.67 10.04
C ASN A 710 -8.77 -18.66 9.06
N GLU A 711 -8.17 -19.83 8.93
CA GLU A 711 -8.56 -20.84 7.93
C GLU A 711 -10.05 -21.18 7.94
N LYS A 712 -10.66 -21.25 9.12
CA LYS A 712 -12.09 -21.57 9.29
C LYS A 712 -13.03 -20.41 8.93
N GLY A 713 -12.54 -19.18 8.89
CA GLY A 713 -13.36 -17.97 8.68
C GLY A 713 -13.26 -17.35 7.28
N TYR A 714 -12.41 -17.85 6.39
CA TYR A 714 -12.15 -17.23 5.09
C TYR A 714 -13.36 -17.25 4.14
N ALA A 715 -14.18 -18.30 4.19
CA ALA A 715 -15.37 -18.41 3.36
C ALA A 715 -16.41 -17.33 3.72
N GLU A 716 -16.66 -17.12 4.99
CA GLU A 716 -17.57 -16.11 5.51
C GLU A 716 -17.05 -14.70 5.25
N LEU A 717 -15.73 -14.46 5.42
CA LEU A 717 -15.10 -13.19 5.07
C LEU A 717 -15.32 -12.87 3.58
N LYS A 718 -15.06 -13.84 2.70
CA LYS A 718 -15.29 -13.67 1.25
C LYS A 718 -16.74 -13.25 0.96
N ASN A 719 -17.71 -13.95 1.53
CA ASN A 719 -19.11 -13.73 1.24
C ASN A 719 -19.61 -12.39 1.80
N ARG A 720 -19.33 -12.07 3.07
CA ARG A 720 -19.86 -10.85 3.72
C ARG A 720 -19.13 -9.56 3.32
N LEU A 721 -17.87 -9.64 2.87
CA LEU A 721 -17.08 -8.48 2.41
C LEU A 721 -16.95 -8.43 0.88
N ASN A 722 -17.63 -9.31 0.15
CA ASN A 722 -17.57 -9.39 -1.31
C ASN A 722 -16.14 -9.46 -1.86
N LEU A 723 -15.30 -10.29 -1.22
CA LEU A 723 -13.91 -10.47 -1.63
C LEU A 723 -13.84 -11.28 -2.93
N THR A 724 -12.84 -10.98 -3.76
CA THR A 724 -12.58 -11.69 -5.01
C THR A 724 -12.03 -13.10 -4.74
N SER A 725 -11.99 -13.94 -5.76
CA SER A 725 -11.33 -15.27 -5.66
C SER A 725 -9.83 -15.12 -5.43
N HIS A 726 -9.22 -14.08 -5.96
CA HIS A 726 -7.80 -13.78 -5.73
C HIS A 726 -7.57 -13.32 -4.28
N ASP A 727 -8.42 -12.46 -3.70
CA ASP A 727 -8.36 -12.11 -2.27
C ASP A 727 -8.42 -13.37 -1.39
N LEU A 728 -9.26 -14.35 -1.76
CA LEU A 728 -9.35 -15.63 -1.04
C LEU A 728 -8.05 -16.45 -1.17
N ASN A 729 -7.42 -16.48 -2.34
CA ASN A 729 -6.13 -17.15 -2.54
C ASN A 729 -5.04 -16.49 -1.68
N GLN A 730 -5.02 -15.17 -1.62
CA GLN A 730 -4.12 -14.41 -0.73
C GLN A 730 -4.34 -14.79 0.75
N LEU A 731 -5.59 -14.78 1.22
CA LEU A 731 -5.93 -15.17 2.60
C LEU A 731 -5.45 -16.59 2.94
N LYS A 732 -5.71 -17.56 2.06
CA LYS A 732 -5.28 -18.96 2.25
C LYS A 732 -3.76 -19.14 2.23
N SER A 733 -3.03 -18.22 1.60
CA SER A 733 -1.57 -18.27 1.50
C SER A 733 -0.85 -17.72 2.73
N ILE A 734 -1.55 -17.17 3.73
CA ILE A 734 -0.95 -16.60 4.95
C ILE A 734 -0.18 -17.69 5.72
N ARG A 735 1.10 -17.43 5.99
CA ARG A 735 1.99 -18.29 6.76
C ARG A 735 2.78 -17.48 7.78
N ASN A 736 2.67 -17.85 9.06
CA ASN A 736 3.44 -17.22 10.11
C ASN A 736 4.80 -17.92 10.28
N ASN A 737 5.84 -17.15 10.57
CA ASN A 737 7.15 -17.66 10.99
C ASN A 737 7.46 -17.16 12.39
N LEU A 738 7.16 -17.95 13.41
CA LEU A 738 7.36 -17.59 14.81
C LEU A 738 8.62 -18.25 15.39
N THR A 739 9.38 -18.95 14.57
CA THR A 739 10.62 -19.64 14.96
C THR A 739 11.80 -19.14 14.13
N GLY A 740 13.01 -19.20 14.68
CA GLY A 740 14.20 -18.74 13.97
C GLY A 740 14.62 -17.29 14.30
N THR A 741 15.54 -16.77 13.51
CA THR A 741 16.18 -15.45 13.73
C THR A 741 15.31 -14.27 13.32
N ARG A 742 14.44 -14.46 12.34
CA ARG A 742 13.49 -13.43 11.87
C ARG A 742 12.06 -13.96 12.06
N LYS A 743 11.41 -13.46 13.10
CA LYS A 743 10.04 -13.83 13.45
C LYS A 743 9.08 -12.82 12.86
N TYR A 744 8.06 -13.30 12.14
CA TYR A 744 7.00 -12.44 11.59
C TYR A 744 5.66 -13.13 11.55
N THR A 745 4.61 -12.34 11.55
CA THR A 745 3.24 -12.78 11.25
C THR A 745 2.86 -12.23 9.88
N GLU A 746 2.30 -13.07 9.00
CA GLU A 746 1.73 -12.59 7.74
C GLU A 746 0.27 -12.18 7.94
N MET A 747 -0.15 -11.17 7.17
CA MET A 747 -1.51 -10.65 7.17
C MET A 747 -1.95 -10.22 5.79
N PHE A 748 -3.22 -10.35 5.54
CA PHE A 748 -3.89 -9.77 4.39
C PHE A 748 -4.26 -8.31 4.69
N ILE A 749 -3.90 -7.40 3.80
CA ILE A 749 -4.32 -5.99 3.86
C ILE A 749 -5.03 -5.66 2.56
N LYS A 750 -6.26 -5.13 2.69
CA LYS A 750 -7.04 -4.61 1.57
C LYS A 750 -7.39 -3.15 1.80
N ILE A 751 -7.07 -2.29 0.84
CA ILE A 751 -7.39 -0.86 0.84
C ILE A 751 -8.20 -0.57 -0.43
N GLY A 752 -9.51 -0.43 -0.28
CA GLY A 752 -10.43 -0.29 -1.40
C GLY A 752 -10.43 -1.54 -2.30
N LYS A 753 -9.91 -1.42 -3.51
CA LYS A 753 -9.83 -2.54 -4.47
C LYS A 753 -8.48 -3.26 -4.46
N GLU A 754 -7.44 -2.64 -3.91
CA GLU A 754 -6.10 -3.20 -3.86
C GLU A 754 -5.93 -4.09 -2.64
N SER A 755 -5.34 -5.26 -2.82
CA SER A 755 -5.06 -6.20 -1.74
C SER A 755 -3.73 -6.89 -1.94
N ASN A 756 -3.05 -7.19 -0.84
CA ASN A 756 -1.83 -7.97 -0.85
C ASN A 756 -1.56 -8.59 0.53
N ILE A 757 -0.56 -9.49 0.59
CA ILE A 757 -0.07 -10.07 1.84
C ILE A 757 1.16 -9.28 2.29
N PHE A 758 1.15 -8.89 3.55
CA PHE A 758 2.25 -8.19 4.22
C PHE A 758 2.73 -9.00 5.41
N ARG A 759 3.92 -8.67 5.88
CA ARG A 759 4.49 -9.20 7.12
C ARG A 759 4.53 -8.13 8.20
N LEU A 760 4.41 -8.56 9.42
CA LEU A 760 4.69 -7.76 10.60
C LEU A 760 5.90 -8.38 11.29
N GLU A 761 7.09 -7.88 10.96
CA GLU A 761 8.34 -8.12 11.68
C GLU A 761 8.67 -6.85 12.46
N VAL A 762 9.06 -6.99 13.70
CA VAL A 762 9.36 -5.84 14.56
C VAL A 762 10.64 -6.11 15.36
N PRO A 763 11.39 -5.05 15.75
CA PRO A 763 12.54 -5.20 16.65
C PRO A 763 12.11 -5.68 18.05
N PRO A 764 13.05 -6.21 18.85
CA PRO A 764 12.78 -6.68 20.22
C PRO A 764 12.11 -5.63 21.12
N GLU A 765 12.47 -4.36 20.98
CA GLU A 765 11.89 -3.24 21.73
C GLU A 765 10.40 -3.07 21.47
N VAL A 766 10.03 -3.13 20.20
CA VAL A 766 8.62 -3.02 19.76
C VAL A 766 7.86 -4.28 20.16
N PHE A 767 8.47 -5.46 20.03
CA PHE A 767 7.88 -6.71 20.48
C PHE A 767 7.57 -6.65 21.99
N ALA A 768 8.53 -6.27 22.81
CA ALA A 768 8.37 -6.12 24.26
C ALA A 768 7.29 -5.09 24.64
N ALA A 769 7.20 -3.97 23.88
CA ALA A 769 6.18 -2.95 24.10
C ALA A 769 4.74 -3.44 23.83
N TYR A 770 4.56 -4.41 22.92
CA TYR A 770 3.23 -4.90 22.51
C TYR A 770 2.81 -6.20 23.19
N LEU A 771 3.69 -6.84 23.98
CA LEU A 771 3.30 -8.00 24.81
C LEU A 771 2.20 -7.60 25.79
N THR A 772 1.11 -8.38 25.84
CA THR A 772 -0.05 -8.09 26.69
C THR A 772 -0.22 -9.11 27.80
N ASP A 773 0.38 -10.28 27.68
CA ASP A 773 0.25 -11.40 28.62
C ASP A 773 1.56 -12.18 28.77
N GLY A 774 1.56 -13.19 29.65
CA GLY A 774 2.67 -14.08 29.90
C GLY A 774 3.73 -13.53 30.86
N LYS A 775 4.68 -14.40 31.22
CA LYS A 775 5.75 -14.09 32.17
C LYS A 775 6.62 -12.91 31.74
N GLU A 776 6.91 -12.81 30.45
CA GLU A 776 7.71 -11.71 29.88
C GLU A 776 7.03 -10.35 30.11
N ASN A 777 5.70 -10.29 29.95
CA ASN A 777 4.94 -9.07 30.27
C ASN A 777 4.99 -8.72 31.75
N GLU A 778 4.85 -9.72 32.64
CA GLU A 778 4.94 -9.50 34.11
C GLU A 778 6.32 -8.96 34.49
N ASP A 779 7.39 -9.48 33.91
CA ASP A 779 8.76 -9.04 34.21
C ASP A 779 9.00 -7.59 33.72
N ILE A 780 8.48 -7.21 32.56
CA ILE A 780 8.53 -5.80 32.08
C ILE A 780 7.75 -4.90 33.04
N MET A 781 6.57 -5.32 33.50
CA MET A 781 5.74 -4.52 34.39
C MET A 781 6.37 -4.36 35.80
N LYS A 782 7.07 -5.37 36.34
CA LYS A 782 7.86 -5.23 37.57
C LYS A 782 8.96 -4.18 37.43
N HIS A 783 9.67 -4.20 36.31
CA HIS A 783 10.69 -3.14 36.04
C HIS A 783 10.03 -1.76 35.88
N PHE A 784 8.83 -1.69 35.30
CA PHE A 784 8.10 -0.43 35.24
C PHE A 784 7.69 0.08 36.63
N GLU A 785 7.21 -0.79 37.52
CA GLU A 785 6.89 -0.42 38.89
C GLU A 785 8.10 0.12 39.65
N GLU A 786 9.30 -0.47 39.42
CA GLU A 786 10.55 -0.05 40.06
C GLU A 786 11.04 1.31 39.53
N TYR A 787 11.00 1.52 38.26
CA TYR A 787 11.65 2.69 37.61
C TYR A 787 10.67 3.79 37.18
N GLN A 788 9.35 3.54 37.19
CA GLN A 788 8.28 4.45 36.70
C GLN A 788 8.57 5.01 35.29
N ASN A 789 9.32 4.25 34.46
CA ASN A 789 9.68 4.60 33.09
C ASN A 789 9.64 3.35 32.20
N MET A 790 8.67 3.34 31.28
CA MET A 790 8.42 2.19 30.42
C MET A 790 9.56 1.93 29.41
N GLU A 791 10.17 2.96 28.86
CA GLU A 791 11.32 2.83 27.97
C GLU A 791 12.49 2.15 28.70
N LYS A 792 12.77 2.56 29.94
CA LYS A 792 13.83 1.96 30.76
C LYS A 792 13.50 0.51 31.13
N ALA A 793 12.27 0.22 31.47
CA ALA A 793 11.81 -1.14 31.78
C ALA A 793 12.00 -2.10 30.60
N ILE A 794 11.62 -1.68 29.39
CA ILE A 794 11.80 -2.45 28.16
C ILE A 794 13.30 -2.67 27.87
N LYS A 795 14.15 -1.65 27.99
CA LYS A 795 15.61 -1.78 27.78
C LYS A 795 16.26 -2.77 28.74
N ILE A 796 15.86 -2.76 30.01
CA ILE A 796 16.38 -3.71 31.03
C ILE A 796 15.94 -5.13 30.66
N PHE A 797 14.70 -5.34 30.33
CA PHE A 797 14.15 -6.65 29.95
C PHE A 797 14.86 -7.26 28.72
N ILE A 798 15.16 -6.46 27.71
CA ILE A 798 15.82 -6.95 26.49
C ILE A 798 17.29 -7.32 26.75
N ASN A 799 17.96 -6.64 27.69
CA ASN A 799 19.37 -6.88 28.04
C ASN A 799 19.54 -7.94 29.14
N SER A 800 18.46 -8.44 29.76
CA SER A 800 18.46 -9.54 30.74
C SER A 800 18.34 -10.88 30.07
#